data_8b02a469f7f4c59fbc6c69d4a5a133b4
#
_entry.id   8b02a469f7f4c59fbc6c69d4a5a133b4
#
_cell.length_a   1.000
_cell.length_b   1.000
_cell.length_c   1.000
_cell.angle_alpha   90.00
_cell.angle_beta   90.00
_cell.angle_gamma   90.00
#
_symmetry.space_group_name_H-M   'P 1'
#
loop_
_entity.id
_entity.type
_entity.pdbx_description
1 polymer ?
#
loop_
_entity_poly.entity_id
_entity_poly.type
_entity_poly.pdbx_seq_one_letter_code
_entity_poly.pdbx_strand_id
1 'polypeptide(L)'
;MRLSKLAQITAMMITVHATTSAYAAGSETPAATATDSGPAHFHPQGKPPSKYTIALHDQNKNSLPFEDARDFEESQKGFIAKPPFKKIMADAGNVAWDMESYEFLLQGKDFTSIHPSLQRQAILNMAYGLYEVVPDRIYQVRGFDLANMTFIKGDTGWIIFDPLTTRETAAAGLAFVNEKLGKRPVVGVVISHSHGDHFGGVRGVVDEADVTSGKVPLIAPDGFVEAAISENVFAGNAMARRFQYQYAVLLDRSPFGHVDQAIGKNVAVGNTGLLVPNRLIKDDFEEITIDGVKMVFQNTPDTEAPVEMNTYFPQFNAFWAAENVTGTIHNIYTLRGAPVRNALNWSKQINTALYKFGDDVQVMFASHSWPRWGNDRIKEVLRAQRDLYANMNNQVLHYANQGVTINEIHNVYQAPPSLQRQWAARSYHGSEPHNSRAIINRFIGYWDGNPATLIPLSPRESAPLYVEMMGGAAKILAKGKELNEQGKYLEATEILNKLVYAEPKNQDARNLLADAYEQLGYQKESTSLRNSFLQGAYELRTGIPQSLPPRTTGPDVISAMPTSLWLDFLGISMDSKKADGMAFTINLVTPDNNERYLIEMSNATLTNIANYQAKNPTLTITLNRADLNNVMMGATTFEALESAGKVKMEGDRSAYNKLKSTLVRFTPDFEIIPGTTNARPTPASVTSTSPSTTAPTDNSNNPFEYVIYPSEED
;
A
#
# COMPACT_ATOMS: atom_id res chain seq x y z
N MET A 1 16.70 -27.97 -7.33
CA MET A 1 17.83 -28.12 -8.28
C MET A 1 17.77 -27.08 -9.43
N ARG A 2 16.61 -26.78 -10.04
CA ARG A 2 16.49 -25.78 -11.13
C ARG A 2 16.55 -24.33 -10.64
N LEU A 3 15.95 -24.00 -9.50
CA LEU A 3 16.05 -22.68 -8.86
C LEU A 3 17.49 -22.30 -8.49
N SER A 4 18.29 -23.28 -8.02
CA SER A 4 19.69 -23.01 -7.70
C SER A 4 20.52 -22.64 -8.93
N LYS A 5 20.20 -23.19 -10.11
CA LYS A 5 20.85 -22.82 -11.36
C LYS A 5 20.43 -21.42 -11.85
N LEU A 6 19.17 -21.05 -11.70
CA LEU A 6 18.70 -19.70 -12.02
C LEU A 6 19.30 -18.65 -11.07
N ALA A 7 19.31 -18.93 -9.79
CA ALA A 7 19.94 -18.07 -8.79
C ALA A 7 21.46 -17.96 -9.01
N GLN A 8 22.10 -19.05 -9.47
CA GLN A 8 23.50 -19.03 -9.86
C GLN A 8 23.78 -18.19 -11.12
N ILE A 9 22.88 -18.17 -12.09
CA ILE A 9 23.02 -17.33 -13.29
C ILE A 9 22.92 -15.85 -12.90
N THR A 10 21.98 -15.50 -12.05
CA THR A 10 21.82 -14.12 -11.53
C THR A 10 23.02 -13.71 -10.66
N ALA A 11 23.49 -14.58 -9.79
CA ALA A 11 24.68 -14.36 -8.98
C ALA A 11 25.96 -14.29 -9.87
N MET A 12 26.04 -15.09 -10.93
CA MET A 12 27.18 -15.10 -11.84
C MET A 12 27.25 -13.86 -12.71
N MET A 13 26.11 -13.29 -13.14
CA MET A 13 26.07 -12.00 -13.85
C MET A 13 26.45 -10.81 -12.95
N ILE A 14 26.17 -10.91 -11.65
CA ILE A 14 26.57 -9.91 -10.65
C ILE A 14 28.06 -10.06 -10.28
N THR A 15 28.62 -11.28 -10.35
CA THR A 15 29.99 -11.58 -9.91
C THR A 15 31.05 -11.29 -10.98
N VAL A 16 30.70 -11.18 -12.27
CA VAL A 16 31.68 -10.90 -13.35
C VAL A 16 32.28 -9.49 -13.27
N HIS A 17 31.72 -8.58 -12.46
CA HIS A 17 32.27 -7.23 -12.24
C HIS A 17 32.82 -6.97 -10.84
N ALA A 18 32.97 -8.01 -9.99
CA ALA A 18 33.54 -7.89 -8.65
C ALA A 18 34.91 -8.60 -8.58
N THR A 19 35.90 -8.14 -9.35
CA THR A 19 37.30 -8.43 -9.06
C THR A 19 37.90 -7.29 -8.26
N THR A 20 38.37 -7.66 -7.08
CA THR A 20 39.17 -6.97 -6.06
C THR A 20 38.40 -6.40 -4.87
N SER A 21 38.26 -7.21 -3.83
CA SER A 21 38.77 -6.95 -2.49
C SER A 21 38.33 -8.08 -1.55
N ALA A 22 39.30 -8.93 -1.21
CA ALA A 22 39.16 -9.84 -0.09
C ALA A 22 39.19 -9.05 1.21
N TYR A 23 38.15 -9.16 2.03
CA TYR A 23 38.23 -8.92 3.47
C TYR A 23 37.37 -9.89 4.27
N ALA A 24 38.08 -10.59 5.11
CA ALA A 24 37.79 -11.27 6.35
C ALA A 24 36.40 -11.89 6.60
N ALA A 25 36.45 -13.19 6.84
CA ALA A 25 35.45 -14.03 7.47
C ALA A 25 34.81 -13.41 8.71
N GLY A 26 33.54 -13.07 8.58
CA GLY A 26 32.64 -12.92 9.72
C GLY A 26 31.93 -14.24 9.95
N SER A 27 31.94 -14.70 11.16
CA SER A 27 31.43 -15.96 11.70
C SER A 27 30.16 -16.44 11.03
N GLU A 28 30.21 -17.63 10.44
CA GLU A 28 29.05 -18.42 10.10
C GLU A 28 28.22 -18.66 11.35
N THR A 29 27.07 -18.03 11.46
CA THR A 29 26.05 -18.50 12.40
C THR A 29 25.57 -19.85 11.86
N PRO A 30 25.68 -20.93 12.61
CA PRO A 30 25.20 -22.24 12.14
C PRO A 30 23.73 -22.13 11.78
N ALA A 31 23.32 -22.68 10.65
CA ALA A 31 21.92 -22.92 10.36
C ALA A 31 21.32 -23.64 11.57
N ALA A 32 20.45 -22.95 12.31
CA ALA A 32 19.81 -23.55 13.46
C ALA A 32 19.02 -24.76 12.96
N THR A 33 19.51 -25.93 13.27
CA THR A 33 18.70 -27.14 13.22
C THR A 33 17.60 -26.92 14.25
N ALA A 34 16.38 -26.67 13.77
CA ALA A 34 15.22 -26.52 14.63
C ALA A 34 15.05 -27.80 15.45
N THR A 35 15.54 -27.80 16.69
CA THR A 35 15.19 -28.80 17.68
C THR A 35 13.78 -28.49 18.17
N ASP A 36 12.91 -29.41 17.93
CA ASP A 36 11.46 -29.38 18.14
C ASP A 36 11.08 -29.47 19.63
N SER A 37 11.57 -28.62 20.48
CA SER A 37 11.25 -28.71 21.91
C SER A 37 11.22 -27.39 22.69
N GLY A 38 11.05 -26.26 21.99
CA GLY A 38 10.75 -25.01 22.66
C GLY A 38 9.25 -24.83 22.87
N PRO A 39 8.81 -24.06 23.90
CA PRO A 39 7.45 -23.59 23.94
C PRO A 39 7.13 -22.91 22.60
N ALA A 40 5.87 -22.96 22.16
CA ALA A 40 5.40 -22.39 20.90
C ALA A 40 5.51 -20.86 20.91
N HIS A 41 6.72 -20.32 20.95
CA HIS A 41 7.00 -18.89 20.85
C HIS A 41 7.44 -18.56 19.43
N PHE A 42 7.11 -17.34 19.01
CA PHE A 42 7.69 -16.78 17.79
C PHE A 42 9.22 -16.92 17.89
N HIS A 43 9.78 -17.56 16.91
CA HIS A 43 11.23 -17.64 16.75
C HIS A 43 11.64 -16.53 15.79
N PRO A 44 12.66 -15.70 16.07
CA PRO A 44 13.09 -14.62 15.17
C PRO A 44 13.38 -15.10 13.75
N GLN A 45 13.74 -16.38 13.58
CA GLN A 45 13.97 -17.03 12.29
C GLN A 45 12.70 -17.71 11.72
N GLY A 46 11.56 -17.66 12.43
CA GLY A 46 10.33 -18.38 12.09
C GLY A 46 10.39 -19.89 12.37
N LYS A 47 9.25 -20.58 12.26
CA LYS A 47 9.22 -22.04 12.30
C LYS A 47 9.62 -22.62 10.94
N PRO A 48 10.27 -23.78 10.91
CA PRO A 48 10.58 -24.45 9.65
C PRO A 48 9.28 -24.83 8.89
N PRO A 49 9.30 -24.79 7.56
CA PRO A 49 8.19 -25.26 6.76
C PRO A 49 7.99 -26.77 6.96
N SER A 50 6.74 -27.18 7.07
CA SER A 50 6.39 -28.57 7.22
C SER A 50 6.63 -29.37 5.92
N LYS A 51 6.62 -30.70 6.04
CA LYS A 51 6.65 -31.60 4.88
C LYS A 51 5.54 -31.31 3.85
N TYR A 52 4.37 -30.82 4.29
CA TYR A 52 3.24 -30.49 3.40
C TYR A 52 3.50 -29.20 2.64
N THR A 53 4.06 -28.18 3.30
CA THR A 53 4.49 -26.93 2.65
C THR A 53 5.59 -27.23 1.62
N ILE A 54 6.58 -28.06 1.97
CA ILE A 54 7.66 -28.47 1.05
C ILE A 54 7.09 -29.20 -0.15
N ALA A 55 6.19 -30.17 0.06
CA ALA A 55 5.57 -30.95 -1.02
C ALA A 55 4.76 -30.06 -1.98
N LEU A 56 4.02 -29.06 -1.45
CA LEU A 56 3.32 -28.06 -2.28
C LEU A 56 4.31 -27.23 -3.12
N HIS A 57 5.43 -26.81 -2.53
CA HIS A 57 6.46 -26.07 -3.25
C HIS A 57 7.10 -26.91 -4.35
N ASP A 58 7.36 -28.18 -4.10
CA ASP A 58 7.91 -29.10 -5.12
C ASP A 58 6.92 -29.32 -6.27
N GLN A 59 5.62 -29.43 -5.96
CA GLN A 59 4.58 -29.50 -6.99
C GLN A 59 4.58 -28.23 -7.86
N ASN A 60 4.66 -27.03 -7.27
CA ASN A 60 4.72 -25.78 -7.99
C ASN A 60 5.99 -25.66 -8.85
N LYS A 61 7.15 -26.11 -8.35
CA LYS A 61 8.39 -26.15 -9.15
C LYS A 61 8.25 -26.99 -10.41
N ASN A 62 7.48 -28.08 -10.35
CA ASN A 62 7.30 -28.99 -11.47
C ASN A 62 6.23 -28.53 -12.47
N SER A 63 5.29 -27.66 -12.07
CA SER A 63 4.17 -27.23 -12.89
C SER A 63 4.39 -25.89 -13.60
N LEU A 64 5.29 -25.03 -13.10
CA LEU A 64 5.56 -23.70 -13.63
C LEU A 64 6.78 -23.68 -14.58
N PRO A 65 6.81 -22.77 -15.56
CA PRO A 65 7.84 -22.74 -16.61
C PRO A 65 9.13 -22.07 -16.12
N PHE A 66 9.80 -22.64 -15.10
CA PHE A 66 11.04 -22.09 -14.54
C PHE A 66 12.21 -22.11 -15.53
N GLU A 67 12.07 -22.78 -16.65
CA GLU A 67 13.01 -22.74 -17.78
C GLU A 67 12.96 -21.41 -18.55
N ASP A 68 11.87 -20.64 -18.46
CA ASP A 68 11.76 -19.32 -19.07
C ASP A 68 12.56 -18.28 -18.27
N ALA A 69 13.74 -17.95 -18.76
CA ALA A 69 14.68 -17.02 -18.15
C ALA A 69 14.57 -15.57 -18.70
N ARG A 70 13.66 -15.30 -19.64
CA ARG A 70 13.56 -13.99 -20.33
C ARG A 70 13.46 -12.83 -19.34
N ASP A 71 12.68 -12.95 -18.26
CA ASP A 71 12.57 -11.91 -17.24
C ASP A 71 13.91 -11.60 -16.55
N PHE A 72 14.77 -12.62 -16.33
CA PHE A 72 16.11 -12.42 -15.75
C PHE A 72 17.03 -11.66 -16.70
N GLU A 73 16.98 -11.97 -17.98
CA GLU A 73 17.75 -11.25 -19.01
C GLU A 73 17.25 -9.80 -19.11
N GLU A 74 15.92 -9.61 -19.19
CA GLU A 74 15.27 -8.30 -19.27
C GLU A 74 15.54 -7.46 -18.02
N SER A 75 15.53 -8.05 -16.83
CA SER A 75 15.76 -7.32 -15.56
C SER A 75 17.19 -6.75 -15.45
N GLN A 76 18.15 -7.34 -16.12
CA GLN A 76 19.56 -6.90 -16.13
C GLN A 76 19.93 -6.07 -17.36
N LYS A 77 19.09 -6.06 -18.40
CA LYS A 77 19.37 -5.36 -19.64
C LYS A 77 19.47 -3.85 -19.42
N GLY A 78 20.46 -3.25 -20.05
CA GLY A 78 20.73 -1.81 -19.96
C GLY A 78 21.39 -1.37 -18.64
N PHE A 79 21.90 -2.29 -17.82
CA PHE A 79 22.58 -1.94 -16.57
C PHE A 79 23.78 -1.03 -16.83
N ILE A 80 23.83 0.13 -16.15
CA ILE A 80 24.90 1.13 -16.24
C ILE A 80 25.78 1.06 -14.98
N ALA A 81 25.19 1.22 -13.81
CA ALA A 81 25.93 1.31 -12.56
C ALA A 81 25.09 0.96 -11.33
N LYS A 82 25.76 0.44 -10.29
CA LYS A 82 25.23 0.40 -8.93
C LYS A 82 25.57 1.69 -8.19
N PRO A 83 24.70 2.16 -7.26
CA PRO A 83 25.07 3.26 -6.40
C PRO A 83 26.19 2.83 -5.43
N PRO A 84 27.01 3.77 -4.93
CA PRO A 84 28.07 3.48 -3.97
C PRO A 84 27.53 3.17 -2.54
N PHE A 85 26.24 3.23 -2.34
CA PHE A 85 25.55 3.00 -1.06
C PHE A 85 24.49 1.90 -1.22
N LYS A 86 24.20 1.20 -0.13
CA LYS A 86 23.12 0.21 -0.03
C LYS A 86 21.94 0.71 0.81
N LYS A 87 22.17 1.78 1.58
CA LYS A 87 21.17 2.42 2.46
C LYS A 87 21.05 3.90 2.12
N ILE A 88 19.83 4.41 2.16
CA ILE A 88 19.53 5.84 2.07
C ILE A 88 19.01 6.25 3.43
N MET A 89 19.56 7.33 3.99
CA MET A 89 19.15 7.86 5.29
C MET A 89 18.06 8.92 5.10
N ALA A 90 17.08 8.91 5.97
CA ALA A 90 16.12 9.99 6.09
C ALA A 90 16.72 11.17 6.86
N ASP A 91 16.16 12.36 6.68
CA ASP A 91 16.60 13.55 7.41
C ASP A 91 16.39 13.43 8.93
N ALA A 92 15.39 12.67 9.36
CA ALA A 92 15.14 12.35 10.76
C ALA A 92 16.18 11.39 11.38
N GLY A 93 17.16 10.92 10.60
CA GLY A 93 18.25 10.06 11.06
C GLY A 93 17.95 8.56 11.01
N ASN A 94 16.73 8.14 10.67
CA ASN A 94 16.41 6.75 10.44
C ASN A 94 16.84 6.30 9.03
N VAL A 95 16.88 4.99 8.80
CA VAL A 95 17.09 4.43 7.47
C VAL A 95 15.81 4.58 6.65
N ALA A 96 15.85 5.39 5.59
CA ALA A 96 14.75 5.55 4.65
C ALA A 96 14.58 4.32 3.75
N TRP A 97 15.70 3.77 3.28
CA TRP A 97 15.73 2.62 2.40
C TRP A 97 16.94 1.73 2.65
N ASP A 98 16.74 0.40 2.66
CA ASP A 98 17.77 -0.59 2.90
C ASP A 98 17.66 -1.76 1.91
N MET A 99 18.54 -1.80 0.93
CA MET A 99 18.62 -2.88 -0.03
C MET A 99 19.51 -4.04 0.46
N GLU A 100 20.43 -3.76 1.39
CA GLU A 100 21.37 -4.75 1.92
C GLU A 100 20.66 -5.88 2.66
N SER A 101 19.60 -5.55 3.40
CA SER A 101 18.84 -6.52 4.19
C SER A 101 18.17 -7.62 3.36
N TYR A 102 18.07 -7.46 2.03
CA TYR A 102 17.50 -8.43 1.11
C TYR A 102 18.55 -9.28 0.37
N GLU A 103 19.85 -9.07 0.59
CA GLU A 103 20.91 -9.79 -0.13
C GLU A 103 20.92 -11.30 0.14
N PHE A 104 20.24 -11.79 1.18
CA PHE A 104 20.05 -13.22 1.40
C PHE A 104 19.39 -13.92 0.20
N LEU A 105 18.57 -13.24 -0.58
CA LEU A 105 17.93 -13.76 -1.78
C LEU A 105 18.92 -14.11 -2.90
N LEU A 106 20.10 -13.47 -2.90
CA LEU A 106 21.15 -13.66 -3.92
C LEU A 106 22.16 -14.77 -3.58
N GLN A 107 21.97 -15.49 -2.47
CA GLN A 107 22.90 -16.56 -2.03
C GLN A 107 22.82 -17.84 -2.86
N GLY A 108 21.96 -17.91 -3.87
CA GLY A 108 21.78 -19.12 -4.68
C GLY A 108 21.08 -20.27 -3.93
N LYS A 109 20.48 -19.99 -2.77
CA LYS A 109 19.76 -20.99 -1.96
C LYS A 109 18.30 -21.11 -2.41
N ASP A 110 17.77 -22.32 -2.30
CA ASP A 110 16.35 -22.59 -2.44
C ASP A 110 15.72 -22.59 -1.04
N PHE A 111 14.94 -21.55 -0.75
CA PHE A 111 14.32 -21.36 0.56
C PHE A 111 12.97 -22.07 0.63
N THR A 112 12.89 -23.17 1.37
CA THR A 112 11.66 -23.95 1.52
C THR A 112 10.53 -23.21 2.24
N SER A 113 10.82 -22.09 2.94
CA SER A 113 9.85 -21.20 3.57
C SER A 113 9.33 -20.07 2.65
N ILE A 114 9.74 -20.05 1.38
CA ILE A 114 9.28 -19.09 0.39
C ILE A 114 8.66 -19.88 -0.79
N HIS A 115 7.46 -19.51 -1.21
CA HIS A 115 6.85 -20.08 -2.41
C HIS A 115 7.81 -19.93 -3.60
N PRO A 116 8.12 -20.99 -4.38
CA PRO A 116 9.19 -20.96 -5.38
C PRO A 116 9.01 -19.87 -6.45
N SER A 117 7.78 -19.65 -6.87
CA SER A 117 7.45 -18.58 -7.83
C SER A 117 7.66 -17.19 -7.23
N LEU A 118 7.30 -16.99 -5.95
CA LEU A 118 7.59 -15.75 -5.23
C LEU A 118 9.09 -15.53 -5.04
N GLN A 119 9.85 -16.57 -4.74
CA GLN A 119 11.31 -16.45 -4.65
C GLN A 119 11.92 -15.98 -5.98
N ARG A 120 11.41 -16.51 -7.11
CA ARG A 120 11.79 -16.02 -8.44
C ARG A 120 11.53 -14.52 -8.60
N GLN A 121 10.32 -14.06 -8.28
CA GLN A 121 9.94 -12.65 -8.35
C GLN A 121 10.81 -11.79 -7.41
N ALA A 122 11.02 -12.25 -6.18
CA ALA A 122 11.83 -11.53 -5.20
C ALA A 122 13.30 -11.37 -5.63
N ILE A 123 13.86 -12.37 -6.33
CA ILE A 123 15.21 -12.27 -6.92
C ILE A 123 15.22 -11.26 -8.07
N LEU A 124 14.22 -11.24 -8.94
CA LEU A 124 14.11 -10.27 -10.03
C LEU A 124 14.05 -8.84 -9.50
N ASN A 125 13.31 -8.60 -8.40
CA ASN A 125 13.23 -7.30 -7.73
C ASN A 125 14.52 -6.92 -6.95
N MET A 126 15.57 -7.73 -7.00
CA MET A 126 16.92 -7.34 -6.54
C MET A 126 17.70 -6.55 -7.58
N ALA A 127 17.14 -6.26 -8.75
CA ALA A 127 17.72 -5.34 -9.71
C ALA A 127 17.82 -3.94 -9.10
N TYR A 128 19.05 -3.51 -8.78
CA TYR A 128 19.33 -2.31 -8.00
C TYR A 128 20.39 -1.47 -8.70
N GLY A 129 20.04 -0.25 -9.09
CA GLY A 129 20.95 0.66 -9.78
C GLY A 129 20.31 1.52 -10.86
N LEU A 130 21.17 2.02 -11.76
CA LEU A 130 20.80 2.80 -12.92
C LEU A 130 20.83 1.91 -14.18
N TYR A 131 19.77 2.01 -14.97
CA TYR A 131 19.58 1.22 -16.19
C TYR A 131 19.18 2.11 -17.36
N GLU A 132 19.69 1.82 -18.53
CA GLU A 132 19.28 2.41 -19.80
C GLU A 132 18.13 1.59 -20.40
N VAL A 133 16.99 2.24 -20.63
CA VAL A 133 15.79 1.62 -21.22
C VAL A 133 15.73 1.84 -22.73
N VAL A 134 15.98 3.07 -23.17
CA VAL A 134 16.16 3.46 -24.56
C VAL A 134 17.53 4.13 -24.70
N PRO A 135 18.38 3.69 -25.62
CA PRO A 135 19.73 4.21 -25.77
C PRO A 135 19.80 5.73 -25.86
N ASP A 136 20.56 6.34 -24.95
CA ASP A 136 20.79 7.78 -24.82
C ASP A 136 19.51 8.65 -24.65
N ARG A 137 18.36 8.05 -24.25
CA ARG A 137 17.07 8.75 -24.13
C ARG A 137 16.32 8.49 -22.85
N ILE A 138 16.16 7.23 -22.45
CA ILE A 138 15.33 6.86 -21.31
C ILE A 138 16.14 6.00 -20.35
N TYR A 139 16.11 6.40 -19.07
CA TYR A 139 16.82 5.72 -18.00
C TYR A 139 15.90 5.45 -16.82
N GLN A 140 16.16 4.39 -16.04
CA GLN A 140 15.47 4.08 -14.80
C GLN A 140 16.43 3.88 -13.65
N VAL A 141 16.11 4.47 -12.52
CA VAL A 141 16.65 4.10 -11.21
C VAL A 141 15.71 3.07 -10.60
N ARG A 142 16.23 1.87 -10.34
CA ARG A 142 15.46 0.75 -9.78
C ARG A 142 16.02 0.31 -8.45
N GLY A 143 15.14 -0.11 -7.52
CA GLY A 143 15.51 -0.62 -6.19
C GLY A 143 15.89 0.47 -5.18
N PHE A 144 15.54 1.74 -5.41
CA PHE A 144 15.73 2.84 -4.46
C PHE A 144 14.48 3.06 -3.59
N ASP A 145 13.39 2.41 -3.94
CA ASP A 145 12.10 2.43 -3.27
C ASP A 145 11.23 1.26 -3.79
N LEU A 146 9.95 1.26 -3.49
CA LEU A 146 8.97 0.33 -4.04
C LEU A 146 8.84 0.52 -5.55
N ALA A 147 8.67 1.78 -6.00
CA ALA A 147 8.56 2.14 -7.41
C ALA A 147 9.93 2.36 -8.09
N ASN A 148 9.92 2.44 -9.41
CA ASN A 148 11.04 2.86 -10.25
C ASN A 148 10.89 4.34 -10.60
N MET A 149 11.96 5.10 -10.52
CA MET A 149 11.98 6.48 -11.00
C MET A 149 12.57 6.53 -12.41
N THR A 150 11.84 7.10 -13.36
CA THR A 150 12.24 7.17 -14.77
C THR A 150 12.71 8.56 -15.14
N PHE A 151 13.78 8.64 -15.93
CA PHE A 151 14.39 9.87 -16.43
C PHE A 151 14.36 9.86 -17.95
N ILE A 152 13.68 10.84 -18.53
CA ILE A 152 13.68 11.08 -19.98
C ILE A 152 14.64 12.21 -20.26
N LYS A 153 15.62 11.97 -21.13
CA LYS A 153 16.59 12.98 -21.55
C LYS A 153 15.98 13.86 -22.64
N GLY A 154 15.64 15.09 -22.28
CA GLY A 154 15.27 16.13 -23.21
C GLY A 154 16.48 16.83 -23.84
N ASP A 155 16.25 17.88 -24.60
CA ASP A 155 17.30 18.66 -25.25
C ASP A 155 18.22 19.33 -24.22
N THR A 156 17.66 19.89 -23.15
CA THR A 156 18.40 20.65 -22.13
C THR A 156 18.39 20.03 -20.74
N GLY A 157 17.35 19.24 -20.37
CA GLY A 157 17.15 18.77 -19.01
C GLY A 157 16.62 17.35 -18.89
N TRP A 158 16.22 17.01 -17.67
CA TRP A 158 15.51 15.77 -17.34
C TRP A 158 14.01 16.01 -17.23
N ILE A 159 13.19 15.13 -17.82
CA ILE A 159 11.79 14.97 -17.50
C ILE A 159 11.72 13.72 -16.61
N ILE A 160 11.20 13.87 -15.38
CA ILE A 160 11.16 12.79 -14.38
C ILE A 160 9.75 12.23 -14.29
N PHE A 161 9.61 10.90 -14.33
CA PHE A 161 8.37 10.19 -14.15
C PHE A 161 8.39 9.46 -12.81
N ASP A 162 7.34 9.64 -12.01
CA ASP A 162 7.09 9.01 -10.71
C ASP A 162 8.28 9.11 -9.74
N PRO A 163 8.43 10.25 -9.04
CA PRO A 163 9.58 10.53 -8.19
C PRO A 163 9.55 9.83 -6.82
N LEU A 164 9.14 8.54 -6.76
CA LEU A 164 9.22 7.67 -5.58
C LEU A 164 8.36 8.14 -4.37
N THR A 165 8.52 7.44 -3.22
CA THR A 165 7.72 7.69 -2.00
C THR A 165 8.26 8.84 -1.17
N THR A 166 9.58 9.00 -1.09
CA THR A 166 10.20 9.96 -0.17
C THR A 166 11.14 10.93 -0.85
N ARG A 167 11.21 12.13 -0.30
CA ARG A 167 12.16 13.14 -0.77
C ARG A 167 13.60 12.61 -0.82
N GLU A 168 13.99 11.83 0.18
CA GLU A 168 15.35 11.32 0.33
C GLU A 168 15.69 10.30 -0.76
N THR A 169 14.78 9.37 -1.07
CA THR A 169 14.99 8.37 -2.13
C THR A 169 14.98 9.00 -3.50
N ALA A 170 14.09 9.95 -3.76
CA ALA A 170 14.01 10.69 -5.02
C ALA A 170 15.26 11.57 -5.25
N ALA A 171 15.69 12.31 -4.21
CA ALA A 171 16.90 13.13 -4.28
C ALA A 171 18.17 12.28 -4.50
N ALA A 172 18.26 11.11 -3.83
CA ALA A 172 19.37 10.17 -4.02
C ALA A 172 19.39 9.62 -5.46
N GLY A 173 18.22 9.30 -6.02
CA GLY A 173 18.08 8.84 -7.40
C GLY A 173 18.50 9.90 -8.42
N LEU A 174 18.03 11.14 -8.28
CA LEU A 174 18.42 12.26 -9.15
C LEU A 174 19.92 12.55 -9.04
N ALA A 175 20.48 12.57 -7.84
CA ALA A 175 21.90 12.78 -7.62
C ALA A 175 22.75 11.69 -8.30
N PHE A 176 22.32 10.43 -8.18
CA PHE A 176 23.01 9.30 -8.79
C PHE A 176 22.97 9.33 -10.33
N VAL A 177 21.82 9.68 -10.91
CA VAL A 177 21.70 9.88 -12.36
C VAL A 177 22.61 11.02 -12.84
N ASN A 178 22.60 12.15 -12.16
CA ASN A 178 23.46 13.29 -12.48
C ASN A 178 24.94 13.00 -12.32
N GLU A 179 25.32 12.14 -11.36
CA GLU A 179 26.73 11.68 -11.22
C GLU A 179 27.16 10.83 -12.41
N LYS A 180 26.31 9.92 -12.90
CA LYS A 180 26.68 8.94 -13.93
C LYS A 180 26.50 9.46 -15.35
N LEU A 181 25.50 10.29 -15.60
CA LEU A 181 25.13 10.73 -16.95
C LEU A 181 25.37 12.22 -17.20
N GLY A 182 25.90 12.93 -16.21
CA GLY A 182 26.12 14.39 -16.25
C GLY A 182 24.94 15.17 -15.69
N LYS A 183 25.27 16.25 -14.98
CA LYS A 183 24.28 17.11 -14.31
C LYS A 183 23.42 17.86 -15.34
N ARG A 184 22.11 17.73 -15.22
CA ARG A 184 21.10 18.42 -16.03
C ARG A 184 20.00 19.01 -15.12
N PRO A 185 19.38 20.14 -15.48
CA PRO A 185 18.21 20.64 -14.75
C PRO A 185 17.01 19.72 -14.95
N VAL A 186 16.07 19.77 -14.00
CA VAL A 186 14.75 19.15 -14.19
C VAL A 186 13.86 20.15 -14.94
N VAL A 187 13.32 19.73 -16.07
CA VAL A 187 12.50 20.56 -16.98
C VAL A 187 11.05 20.12 -17.06
N GLY A 188 10.70 19.00 -16.40
CA GLY A 188 9.33 18.51 -16.28
C GLY A 188 9.26 17.36 -15.28
N VAL A 189 8.12 17.21 -14.63
CA VAL A 189 7.79 16.07 -13.76
C VAL A 189 6.42 15.54 -14.15
N VAL A 190 6.29 14.23 -14.26
CA VAL A 190 5.05 13.53 -14.59
C VAL A 190 4.73 12.54 -13.48
N ILE A 191 3.52 12.59 -12.95
CA ILE A 191 2.99 11.67 -11.95
C ILE A 191 1.91 10.83 -12.61
N SER A 192 2.05 9.52 -12.58
CA SER A 192 1.13 8.59 -13.21
C SER A 192 -0.25 8.58 -12.57
N HIS A 193 -0.29 8.54 -11.23
CA HIS A 193 -1.52 8.37 -10.45
C HIS A 193 -1.38 8.82 -8.99
N SER A 194 -2.42 8.61 -8.22
CA SER A 194 -2.60 9.20 -6.88
C SER A 194 -2.00 8.41 -5.71
N HIS A 195 -1.21 7.36 -5.94
CA HIS A 195 -0.55 6.63 -4.85
C HIS A 195 0.78 7.26 -4.43
N GLY A 196 1.09 7.17 -3.13
CA GLY A 196 2.20 7.90 -2.53
C GLY A 196 3.59 7.53 -3.01
N ASP A 197 3.80 6.32 -3.49
CA ASP A 197 5.08 5.83 -4.03
C ASP A 197 5.40 6.34 -5.44
N HIS A 198 4.49 7.12 -6.04
CA HIS A 198 4.68 7.77 -7.34
C HIS A 198 4.85 9.28 -7.24
N PHE A 199 4.36 9.92 -6.17
CA PHE A 199 4.44 11.37 -6.03
C PHE A 199 5.18 11.85 -4.77
N GLY A 200 5.27 11.00 -3.74
CA GLY A 200 5.70 11.44 -2.41
C GLY A 200 7.10 12.03 -2.35
N GLY A 201 7.97 11.65 -3.26
CA GLY A 201 9.34 12.16 -3.37
C GLY A 201 9.49 13.42 -4.24
N VAL A 202 8.42 14.01 -4.75
CA VAL A 202 8.46 15.12 -5.72
C VAL A 202 9.34 16.31 -5.28
N ARG A 203 9.36 16.61 -3.98
CA ARG A 203 10.23 17.66 -3.40
C ARG A 203 11.73 17.31 -3.41
N GLY A 204 12.08 16.05 -3.69
CA GLY A 204 13.46 15.61 -3.90
C GLY A 204 14.01 15.91 -5.29
N VAL A 205 13.14 16.26 -6.23
CA VAL A 205 13.52 16.44 -7.65
C VAL A 205 13.20 17.84 -8.21
N VAL A 206 12.25 18.57 -7.62
CA VAL A 206 11.87 19.91 -8.09
C VAL A 206 11.48 20.81 -6.92
N ASP A 207 11.82 22.10 -7.05
CA ASP A 207 11.42 23.12 -6.09
C ASP A 207 9.96 23.58 -6.35
N GLU A 208 9.20 23.80 -5.28
CA GLU A 208 7.82 24.28 -5.35
C GLU A 208 7.69 25.60 -6.11
N ALA A 209 8.65 26.50 -5.94
CA ALA A 209 8.66 27.79 -6.63
C ALA A 209 8.76 27.63 -8.16
N ASP A 210 9.50 26.65 -8.64
CA ASP A 210 9.62 26.36 -10.07
C ASP A 210 8.31 25.78 -10.65
N VAL A 211 7.58 24.99 -9.86
CA VAL A 211 6.25 24.47 -10.24
C VAL A 211 5.21 25.59 -10.20
N THR A 212 5.16 26.36 -9.10
CA THR A 212 4.16 27.43 -8.90
C THR A 212 4.30 28.55 -9.93
N SER A 213 5.54 28.89 -10.33
CA SER A 213 5.80 29.89 -11.39
C SER A 213 5.51 29.39 -12.80
N GLY A 214 5.24 28.08 -12.98
CA GLY A 214 5.07 27.45 -14.29
C GLY A 214 6.38 27.22 -15.05
N LYS A 215 7.54 27.45 -14.43
CA LYS A 215 8.86 27.18 -15.03
C LYS A 215 9.06 25.68 -15.29
N VAL A 216 8.63 24.83 -14.36
CA VAL A 216 8.64 23.39 -14.50
C VAL A 216 7.20 22.88 -14.51
N PRO A 217 6.71 22.29 -15.61
CA PRO A 217 5.42 21.62 -15.64
C PRO A 217 5.46 20.37 -14.74
N LEU A 218 4.51 20.32 -13.82
CA LEU A 218 4.17 19.14 -13.04
C LEU A 218 2.83 18.62 -13.58
N ILE A 219 2.90 17.49 -14.27
CA ILE A 219 1.78 16.89 -14.99
C ILE A 219 1.21 15.74 -14.18
N ALA A 220 -0.12 15.67 -14.06
CA ALA A 220 -0.84 14.56 -13.46
C ALA A 220 -2.22 14.38 -14.13
N PRO A 221 -2.90 13.23 -13.95
CA PRO A 221 -4.27 13.07 -14.41
C PRO A 221 -5.24 13.99 -13.64
N ASP A 222 -6.33 14.39 -14.27
CA ASP A 222 -7.38 15.19 -13.62
C ASP A 222 -7.96 14.45 -12.41
N GLY A 223 -8.28 15.18 -11.33
CA GLY A 223 -8.69 14.59 -10.06
C GLY A 223 -7.56 14.05 -9.17
N PHE A 224 -6.29 14.19 -9.58
CA PHE A 224 -5.13 13.68 -8.84
C PHE A 224 -5.10 14.11 -7.37
N VAL A 225 -5.22 15.42 -7.10
CA VAL A 225 -5.10 15.96 -5.72
C VAL A 225 -6.20 15.43 -4.83
N GLU A 226 -7.44 15.39 -5.32
CA GLU A 226 -8.58 14.87 -4.56
C GLU A 226 -8.42 13.38 -4.26
N ALA A 227 -8.02 12.57 -5.24
CA ALA A 227 -7.80 11.15 -5.07
C ALA A 227 -6.65 10.86 -4.09
N ALA A 228 -5.51 11.55 -4.22
CA ALA A 228 -4.34 11.38 -3.36
C ALA A 228 -4.65 11.72 -1.89
N ILE A 229 -5.51 12.70 -1.64
CA ILE A 229 -5.87 13.13 -0.30
C ILE A 229 -6.97 12.26 0.29
N SER A 230 -8.10 12.08 -0.41
CA SER A 230 -9.29 11.40 0.12
C SER A 230 -9.01 9.94 0.50
N GLU A 231 -8.23 9.23 -0.29
CA GLU A 231 -7.85 7.86 0.00
C GLU A 231 -7.08 7.73 1.32
N ASN A 232 -6.19 8.67 1.62
CA ASN A 232 -5.31 8.61 2.78
C ASN A 232 -5.85 9.30 4.04
N VAL A 233 -6.94 10.06 3.96
CA VAL A 233 -7.45 10.87 5.08
C VAL A 233 -8.65 10.20 5.75
N PHE A 234 -9.73 9.90 5.03
CA PHE A 234 -11.00 9.49 5.66
C PHE A 234 -10.91 8.22 6.49
N ALA A 235 -10.26 7.19 5.96
CA ALA A 235 -10.02 5.92 6.65
C ALA A 235 -8.53 5.71 6.97
N GLY A 236 -7.72 6.76 6.94
CA GLY A 236 -6.26 6.69 7.00
C GLY A 236 -5.73 5.93 8.21
N ASN A 237 -6.32 6.12 9.40
CA ASN A 237 -5.93 5.39 10.61
C ASN A 237 -6.17 3.88 10.47
N ALA A 238 -7.34 3.47 9.96
CA ALA A 238 -7.66 2.06 9.75
C ALA A 238 -6.75 1.46 8.66
N MET A 239 -6.49 2.22 7.60
CA MET A 239 -5.60 1.82 6.52
C MET A 239 -4.14 1.69 6.98
N ALA A 240 -3.64 2.61 7.79
CA ALA A 240 -2.30 2.55 8.39
C ALA A 240 -2.12 1.27 9.23
N ARG A 241 -3.12 0.89 10.03
CA ARG A 241 -3.08 -0.35 10.81
C ARG A 241 -3.08 -1.60 9.91
N ARG A 242 -3.91 -1.62 8.87
CA ARG A 242 -3.99 -2.73 7.90
C ARG A 242 -2.77 -2.81 6.99
N PHE A 243 -2.13 -1.67 6.71
CA PHE A 243 -0.87 -1.59 6.00
C PHE A 243 0.23 -2.43 6.67
N GLN A 244 0.29 -2.48 8.01
CA GLN A 244 1.23 -3.33 8.74
C GLN A 244 1.08 -4.81 8.40
N TYR A 245 -0.13 -5.26 8.07
CA TYR A 245 -0.38 -6.63 7.63
C TYR A 245 0.01 -6.87 6.17
N GLN A 246 -0.43 -6.01 5.28
CA GLN A 246 -0.17 -6.18 3.85
C GLN A 246 1.32 -6.03 3.49
N TYR A 247 1.97 -5.02 4.06
CA TYR A 247 3.36 -4.69 3.76
C TYR A 247 4.34 -5.31 4.76
N ALA A 248 3.87 -5.73 5.93
CA ALA A 248 4.66 -6.38 6.97
C ALA A 248 6.01 -5.68 7.22
N VAL A 249 5.99 -4.35 7.28
CA VAL A 249 7.19 -3.51 7.36
C VAL A 249 8.03 -3.78 8.62
N LEU A 250 7.41 -4.37 9.64
CA LEU A 250 7.99 -4.66 10.94
C LEU A 250 8.55 -6.09 11.06
N LEU A 251 8.29 -6.95 10.08
CA LEU A 251 8.89 -8.28 10.03
C LEU A 251 10.34 -8.21 9.59
N ASP A 252 11.18 -9.05 10.19
CA ASP A 252 12.57 -9.20 9.78
C ASP A 252 12.69 -9.56 8.30
N ARG A 253 13.70 -8.99 7.63
CA ARG A 253 14.05 -9.34 6.25
C ARG A 253 14.78 -10.67 6.27
N SER A 254 14.04 -11.74 6.06
CA SER A 254 14.56 -13.10 6.14
C SER A 254 13.68 -14.08 5.34
N PRO A 255 14.13 -15.32 5.07
CA PRO A 255 13.31 -16.34 4.43
C PRO A 255 12.02 -16.68 5.20
N PHE A 256 11.97 -16.40 6.50
CA PHE A 256 10.83 -16.67 7.37
C PHE A 256 9.95 -15.43 7.63
N GLY A 257 10.42 -14.27 7.22
CA GLY A 257 9.74 -12.99 7.38
C GLY A 257 9.39 -12.34 6.05
N HIS A 258 9.73 -11.04 5.95
CA HIS A 258 9.48 -10.24 4.76
C HIS A 258 10.52 -10.52 3.67
N VAL A 259 10.05 -10.80 2.45
CA VAL A 259 10.92 -11.11 1.30
C VAL A 259 10.74 -10.15 0.13
N ASP A 260 9.51 -9.65 -0.11
CA ASP A 260 9.16 -8.84 -1.28
C ASP A 260 7.76 -8.22 -1.15
N GLN A 261 7.46 -7.23 -2.03
CA GLN A 261 6.11 -6.72 -2.26
C GLN A 261 5.61 -7.03 -3.68
N ALA A 262 6.32 -7.85 -4.44
CA ALA A 262 6.06 -8.22 -5.82
C ALA A 262 6.32 -7.11 -6.85
N ILE A 263 5.87 -5.90 -6.58
CA ILE A 263 6.09 -4.69 -7.39
C ILE A 263 7.37 -3.94 -7.00
N GLY A 264 8.10 -4.43 -6.04
CA GLY A 264 9.36 -3.91 -5.48
C GLY A 264 9.62 -4.55 -4.13
N LYS A 265 10.59 -4.06 -3.37
CA LYS A 265 10.94 -4.68 -2.08
C LYS A 265 10.04 -4.25 -0.94
N ASN A 266 9.90 -2.96 -0.72
CA ASN A 266 9.04 -2.37 0.31
C ASN A 266 8.89 -0.87 0.06
N VAL A 267 8.10 -0.18 0.88
CA VAL A 267 7.93 1.27 0.84
C VAL A 267 9.04 1.94 1.66
N ALA A 268 9.65 2.98 1.11
CA ALA A 268 10.63 3.79 1.83
C ALA A 268 9.99 4.57 2.99
N VAL A 269 10.78 4.85 4.03
CA VAL A 269 10.35 5.53 5.27
C VAL A 269 11.14 6.84 5.44
N GLY A 270 10.55 7.94 4.99
CA GLY A 270 11.18 9.26 5.04
C GLY A 270 10.14 10.36 4.88
N ASN A 271 10.56 11.52 4.39
CA ASN A 271 9.68 12.67 4.16
C ASN A 271 8.85 12.49 2.88
N THR A 272 7.56 12.28 3.03
CA THR A 272 6.60 12.23 1.91
C THR A 272 5.98 13.60 1.71
N GLY A 273 6.08 14.13 0.48
CA GLY A 273 5.54 15.43 0.09
C GLY A 273 4.46 15.33 -0.98
N LEU A 274 3.85 16.47 -1.28
CA LEU A 274 2.94 16.63 -2.41
C LEU A 274 3.07 18.05 -2.95
N LEU A 275 3.20 18.19 -4.26
CA LEU A 275 3.04 19.46 -4.94
C LEU A 275 1.78 19.41 -5.81
N VAL A 276 1.04 20.51 -5.81
CA VAL A 276 -0.17 20.60 -6.65
C VAL A 276 0.26 20.71 -8.12
N PRO A 277 -0.21 19.79 -9.00
CA PRO A 277 0.10 19.85 -10.41
C PRO A 277 -0.37 21.15 -11.06
N ASN A 278 0.47 21.74 -11.91
CA ASN A 278 0.13 22.93 -12.67
C ASN A 278 -0.37 22.61 -14.09
N ARG A 279 -0.33 21.32 -14.49
CA ARG A 279 -0.88 20.81 -15.74
C ARG A 279 -1.61 19.49 -15.51
N LEU A 280 -2.90 19.43 -15.86
CA LEU A 280 -3.73 18.23 -15.72
C LEU A 280 -4.07 17.64 -17.10
N ILE A 281 -4.04 16.31 -17.20
CA ILE A 281 -4.50 15.55 -18.35
C ILE A 281 -5.98 15.22 -18.14
N LYS A 282 -6.83 15.69 -19.03
CA LYS A 282 -8.31 15.62 -18.90
C LYS A 282 -8.97 14.74 -19.94
N ASP A 283 -8.47 14.80 -21.16
CA ASP A 283 -9.02 14.03 -22.27
C ASP A 283 -8.50 12.59 -22.25
N ASP A 284 -9.21 11.68 -22.91
CA ASP A 284 -8.80 10.27 -23.06
C ASP A 284 -7.37 10.16 -23.62
N PHE A 285 -7.00 11.08 -24.53
CA PHE A 285 -5.66 11.21 -25.09
C PHE A 285 -5.28 12.67 -25.22
N GLU A 286 -4.12 13.02 -24.66
CA GLU A 286 -3.52 14.36 -24.84
C GLU A 286 -2.07 14.25 -25.32
N GLU A 287 -1.67 15.17 -26.17
CA GLU A 287 -0.27 15.26 -26.65
C GLU A 287 0.41 16.52 -26.06
N ILE A 288 1.55 16.33 -25.43
CA ILE A 288 2.37 17.40 -24.87
C ILE A 288 3.82 17.19 -25.31
N THR A 289 4.48 18.31 -25.65
CA THR A 289 5.93 18.31 -25.91
C THR A 289 6.63 19.12 -24.83
N ILE A 290 7.63 18.53 -24.17
CA ILE A 290 8.49 19.21 -23.19
C ILE A 290 9.94 18.99 -23.62
N ASP A 291 10.71 20.06 -23.69
CA ASP A 291 12.15 20.02 -23.96
C ASP A 291 12.52 19.11 -25.15
N GLY A 292 11.77 19.21 -26.25
CA GLY A 292 11.94 18.41 -27.46
C GLY A 292 11.35 17.00 -27.42
N VAL A 293 10.86 16.53 -26.29
CA VAL A 293 10.26 15.18 -26.15
C VAL A 293 8.75 15.25 -26.29
N LYS A 294 8.24 14.57 -27.30
CA LYS A 294 6.82 14.40 -27.56
C LYS A 294 6.27 13.24 -26.74
N MET A 295 5.21 13.48 -26.01
CA MET A 295 4.50 12.53 -25.14
C MET A 295 3.02 12.48 -25.51
N VAL A 296 2.48 11.28 -25.69
CA VAL A 296 1.06 11.04 -25.89
C VAL A 296 0.54 10.34 -24.64
N PHE A 297 -0.21 11.06 -23.82
CA PHE A 297 -0.83 10.53 -22.61
C PHE A 297 -2.11 9.80 -22.96
N GLN A 298 -2.31 8.61 -22.38
CA GLN A 298 -3.57 7.89 -22.34
C GLN A 298 -4.11 7.98 -20.93
N ASN A 299 -5.22 8.68 -20.74
CA ASN A 299 -5.91 8.73 -19.45
C ASN A 299 -6.64 7.39 -19.20
N THR A 300 -6.41 6.77 -18.03
CA THR A 300 -6.91 5.43 -17.69
C THR A 300 -7.58 5.41 -16.31
N PRO A 301 -8.64 6.23 -16.09
CA PRO A 301 -9.29 6.31 -14.78
C PRO A 301 -9.96 4.99 -14.39
N ASP A 302 -10.14 4.77 -13.08
CA ASP A 302 -10.80 3.58 -12.50
C ASP A 302 -10.13 2.26 -12.95
N THR A 303 -8.77 2.26 -12.96
CA THR A 303 -7.92 1.10 -13.22
C THR A 303 -7.18 0.72 -11.92
N GLU A 304 -5.85 0.89 -11.83
CA GLU A 304 -5.07 0.65 -10.61
C GLU A 304 -5.40 1.69 -9.53
N ALA A 305 -5.63 2.93 -9.95
CA ALA A 305 -6.09 4.02 -9.09
C ALA A 305 -7.37 4.67 -9.64
N PRO A 306 -8.07 5.49 -8.84
CA PRO A 306 -9.21 6.28 -9.34
C PRO A 306 -8.86 7.14 -10.54
N VAL A 307 -7.64 7.65 -10.57
CA VAL A 307 -7.06 8.44 -11.66
C VAL A 307 -5.66 7.94 -11.96
N GLU A 308 -5.41 7.60 -13.22
CA GLU A 308 -4.12 7.09 -13.70
C GLU A 308 -3.93 7.40 -15.19
N MET A 309 -2.69 7.42 -15.68
CA MET A 309 -2.39 7.62 -17.09
C MET A 309 -1.12 6.88 -17.54
N ASN A 310 -1.17 6.31 -18.75
CA ASN A 310 -0.03 5.79 -19.48
C ASN A 310 0.60 6.87 -20.36
N THR A 311 1.84 6.65 -20.86
CA THR A 311 2.49 7.58 -21.77
C THR A 311 3.19 6.84 -22.92
N TYR A 312 2.88 7.23 -24.15
CA TYR A 312 3.59 6.76 -25.35
C TYR A 312 4.55 7.84 -25.87
N PHE A 313 5.77 7.44 -26.22
CA PHE A 313 6.82 8.29 -26.77
C PHE A 313 7.05 7.94 -28.26
N PRO A 314 6.38 8.64 -29.22
CA PRO A 314 6.47 8.29 -30.63
C PRO A 314 7.88 8.34 -31.20
N GLN A 315 8.72 9.27 -30.74
CA GLN A 315 10.09 9.44 -31.20
C GLN A 315 10.98 8.25 -30.83
N PHE A 316 10.61 7.47 -29.83
CA PHE A 316 11.41 6.37 -29.27
C PHE A 316 10.76 5.00 -29.45
N ASN A 317 9.56 4.94 -30.00
CA ASN A 317 8.71 3.74 -30.02
C ASN A 317 8.64 3.07 -28.65
N ALA A 318 8.49 3.90 -27.60
CA ALA A 318 8.52 3.48 -26.21
C ALA A 318 7.17 3.74 -25.54
N PHE A 319 6.72 2.79 -24.73
CA PHE A 319 5.46 2.89 -23.98
C PHE A 319 5.72 2.73 -22.49
N TRP A 320 5.40 3.78 -21.73
CA TRP A 320 5.37 3.73 -20.28
C TRP A 320 3.97 3.38 -19.81
N ALA A 321 3.84 2.21 -19.20
CA ALA A 321 2.56 1.63 -18.81
C ALA A 321 2.14 2.00 -17.38
N ALA A 322 2.78 3.00 -16.77
CA ALA A 322 2.53 3.42 -15.38
C ALA A 322 2.52 2.23 -14.41
N GLU A 323 1.43 1.98 -13.70
CA GLU A 323 1.21 0.76 -12.92
C GLU A 323 0.15 -0.17 -13.55
N ASN A 324 -0.47 0.26 -14.66
CA ASN A 324 -1.48 -0.52 -15.37
C ASN A 324 -0.96 -1.87 -15.88
N VAL A 325 0.34 -1.98 -16.25
CA VAL A 325 0.96 -3.22 -16.71
C VAL A 325 2.35 -3.36 -16.10
N THR A 326 2.49 -4.25 -15.14
CA THR A 326 3.74 -4.54 -14.42
C THR A 326 4.18 -5.99 -14.64
N GLY A 327 5.06 -6.52 -13.79
CA GLY A 327 5.51 -7.92 -13.83
C GLY A 327 4.62 -8.91 -13.07
N THR A 328 3.41 -8.51 -12.67
CA THR A 328 2.48 -9.29 -11.85
C THR A 328 1.05 -8.84 -12.07
N ILE A 329 0.07 -9.70 -11.79
CA ILE A 329 -1.29 -9.21 -11.64
C ILE A 329 -1.38 -8.35 -10.37
N HIS A 330 -2.09 -7.26 -10.46
CA HIS A 330 -2.33 -6.37 -9.35
C HIS A 330 -3.55 -6.80 -8.52
N ASN A 331 -3.67 -6.29 -7.30
CA ASN A 331 -4.88 -6.49 -6.51
C ASN A 331 -6.04 -5.63 -7.05
N ILE A 332 -7.23 -6.24 -7.16
CA ILE A 332 -8.49 -5.53 -7.46
C ILE A 332 -9.02 -4.83 -6.21
N TYR A 333 -8.70 -5.38 -5.04
CA TYR A 333 -8.90 -4.76 -3.75
C TYR A 333 -7.62 -4.90 -2.93
N THR A 334 -7.04 -3.79 -2.51
CA THR A 334 -5.84 -3.80 -1.67
C THR A 334 -6.20 -4.07 -0.21
N LEU A 335 -5.45 -4.96 0.47
CA LEU A 335 -5.76 -5.38 1.85
C LEU A 335 -5.64 -4.23 2.85
N ARG A 336 -4.78 -3.24 2.61
CA ARG A 336 -4.70 -2.03 3.43
C ARG A 336 -6.01 -1.24 3.45
N GLY A 337 -6.75 -1.28 2.35
CA GLY A 337 -7.99 -0.57 2.13
C GLY A 337 -7.85 0.46 1.00
N ALA A 338 -8.80 0.42 0.08
CA ALA A 338 -9.03 1.39 -0.99
C ALA A 338 -10.40 1.09 -1.62
N PRO A 339 -10.95 1.96 -2.46
CA PRO A 339 -12.07 1.61 -3.33
C PRO A 339 -11.76 0.38 -4.16
N VAL A 340 -12.75 -0.48 -4.38
CA VAL A 340 -12.58 -1.69 -5.22
C VAL A 340 -12.39 -1.27 -6.68
N ARG A 341 -11.31 -1.72 -7.29
CA ARG A 341 -10.89 -1.40 -8.66
C ARG A 341 -11.78 -2.11 -9.70
N ASN A 342 -11.76 -1.60 -10.93
CA ASN A 342 -12.58 -2.10 -12.02
C ASN A 342 -11.78 -2.98 -12.97
N ALA A 343 -11.77 -4.29 -12.72
CA ALA A 343 -11.01 -5.24 -13.53
C ALA A 343 -11.38 -5.21 -15.01
N LEU A 344 -12.68 -5.05 -15.35
CA LEU A 344 -13.11 -4.97 -16.73
C LEU A 344 -12.63 -3.70 -17.42
N ASN A 345 -12.75 -2.54 -16.74
CA ASN A 345 -12.25 -1.29 -17.30
C ASN A 345 -10.72 -1.34 -17.46
N TRP A 346 -10.02 -1.88 -16.47
CA TRP A 346 -8.58 -2.07 -16.53
C TRP A 346 -8.16 -2.87 -17.78
N SER A 347 -8.82 -4.00 -18.02
CA SER A 347 -8.60 -4.80 -19.23
C SER A 347 -8.86 -4.01 -20.52
N LYS A 348 -9.93 -3.18 -20.56
CA LYS A 348 -10.24 -2.33 -21.71
C LYS A 348 -9.18 -1.27 -21.95
N GLN A 349 -8.63 -0.66 -20.91
CA GLN A 349 -7.57 0.33 -21.04
C GLN A 349 -6.26 -0.28 -21.56
N ILE A 350 -5.90 -1.47 -21.07
CA ILE A 350 -4.76 -2.23 -21.64
C ILE A 350 -5.03 -2.59 -23.10
N ASN A 351 -6.24 -2.99 -23.43
CA ASN A 351 -6.63 -3.31 -24.81
C ASN A 351 -6.53 -2.09 -25.73
N THR A 352 -6.95 -0.92 -25.26
CA THR A 352 -6.81 0.34 -25.98
C THR A 352 -5.34 0.65 -26.27
N ALA A 353 -4.45 0.53 -25.27
CA ALA A 353 -3.03 0.71 -25.47
C ALA A 353 -2.44 -0.28 -26.47
N LEU A 354 -2.83 -1.57 -26.38
CA LEU A 354 -2.38 -2.63 -27.28
C LEU A 354 -2.71 -2.33 -28.76
N TYR A 355 -3.93 -1.87 -29.03
CA TYR A 355 -4.35 -1.61 -30.42
C TYR A 355 -4.01 -0.21 -30.92
N LYS A 356 -3.77 0.75 -30.04
CA LYS A 356 -3.37 2.10 -30.44
C LYS A 356 -1.86 2.24 -30.65
N PHE A 357 -1.06 1.60 -29.81
CA PHE A 357 0.39 1.76 -29.79
C PHE A 357 1.14 0.46 -30.08
N GLY A 358 0.51 -0.68 -29.89
CA GLY A 358 1.16 -1.99 -29.85
C GLY A 358 1.90 -2.37 -31.15
N ASP A 359 1.52 -1.84 -32.31
CA ASP A 359 2.22 -2.15 -33.57
C ASP A 359 3.56 -1.41 -33.70
N ASP A 360 3.70 -0.25 -33.07
CA ASP A 360 4.90 0.59 -33.16
C ASP A 360 5.88 0.39 -31.99
N VAL A 361 5.38 -0.05 -30.82
CA VAL A 361 6.15 -0.15 -29.58
C VAL A 361 7.26 -1.18 -29.70
N GLN A 362 8.51 -0.76 -29.38
CA GLN A 362 9.69 -1.61 -29.31
C GLN A 362 10.21 -1.81 -27.90
N VAL A 363 9.83 -0.95 -26.94
CA VAL A 363 10.10 -1.10 -25.53
C VAL A 363 8.91 -0.66 -24.71
N MET A 364 8.51 -1.49 -23.73
CA MET A 364 7.53 -1.16 -22.71
C MET A 364 8.19 -1.21 -21.35
N PHE A 365 7.94 -0.20 -20.53
CA PHE A 365 8.45 -0.09 -19.16
C PHE A 365 7.37 0.53 -18.27
N ALA A 366 7.56 0.44 -16.95
CA ALA A 366 6.53 0.77 -15.99
C ALA A 366 7.14 1.39 -14.72
N SER A 367 6.26 1.86 -13.84
CA SER A 367 6.66 2.38 -12.53
C SER A 367 7.15 1.29 -11.58
N HIS A 368 6.86 0.03 -11.90
CA HIS A 368 7.34 -1.14 -11.17
C HIS A 368 7.87 -2.20 -12.12
N SER A 369 8.63 -3.17 -11.58
CA SER A 369 9.23 -4.26 -12.34
C SER A 369 10.31 -3.78 -13.32
N TRP A 370 10.59 -4.53 -14.36
CA TRP A 370 11.63 -4.30 -15.38
C TRP A 370 11.02 -4.10 -16.76
N PRO A 371 11.72 -3.39 -17.67
CA PRO A 371 11.21 -3.19 -19.01
C PRO A 371 11.11 -4.49 -19.83
N ARG A 372 10.33 -4.42 -20.90
CA ARG A 372 10.19 -5.46 -21.93
C ARG A 372 10.60 -4.89 -23.27
N TRP A 373 11.39 -5.65 -24.05
CA TRP A 373 11.87 -5.24 -25.35
C TRP A 373 11.40 -6.21 -26.44
N GLY A 374 11.15 -5.67 -27.62
CA GLY A 374 10.66 -6.40 -28.78
C GLY A 374 9.13 -6.45 -28.82
N ASN A 375 8.59 -6.13 -29.99
CA ASN A 375 7.16 -5.95 -30.20
C ASN A 375 6.33 -7.18 -29.81
N ASP A 376 6.77 -8.39 -30.20
CA ASP A 376 6.07 -9.63 -29.88
C ASP A 376 6.04 -9.90 -28.38
N ARG A 377 7.16 -9.65 -27.68
CA ARG A 377 7.26 -9.82 -26.23
C ARG A 377 6.33 -8.85 -25.48
N ILE A 378 6.27 -7.61 -25.94
CA ILE A 378 5.40 -6.58 -25.37
C ILE A 378 3.92 -6.96 -25.55
N LYS A 379 3.54 -7.36 -26.76
CA LYS A 379 2.18 -7.81 -27.08
C LYS A 379 1.80 -9.06 -26.28
N GLU A 380 2.72 -9.98 -26.05
CA GLU A 380 2.53 -11.16 -25.18
C GLU A 380 2.12 -10.72 -23.76
N VAL A 381 2.89 -9.82 -23.14
CA VAL A 381 2.64 -9.36 -21.77
C VAL A 381 1.34 -8.54 -21.68
N LEU A 382 1.12 -7.61 -22.62
CA LEU A 382 -0.11 -6.82 -22.68
C LEU A 382 -1.35 -7.72 -22.80
N ARG A 383 -1.31 -8.73 -23.67
CA ARG A 383 -2.42 -9.69 -23.82
C ARG A 383 -2.62 -10.53 -22.59
N ALA A 384 -1.55 -11.03 -21.98
CA ALA A 384 -1.63 -11.86 -20.78
C ALA A 384 -2.35 -11.14 -19.63
N GLN A 385 -1.97 -9.89 -19.34
CA GLN A 385 -2.62 -9.12 -18.28
C GLN A 385 -4.03 -8.65 -18.66
N ARG A 386 -4.23 -8.13 -19.86
CA ARG A 386 -5.57 -7.79 -20.37
C ARG A 386 -6.53 -8.98 -20.22
N ASP A 387 -6.10 -10.13 -20.70
CA ASP A 387 -6.94 -11.34 -20.75
C ASP A 387 -7.21 -11.87 -19.34
N LEU A 388 -6.26 -11.77 -18.42
CA LEU A 388 -6.48 -12.22 -17.05
C LEU A 388 -7.48 -11.32 -16.31
N TYR A 389 -7.37 -9.99 -16.41
CA TYR A 389 -8.37 -9.07 -15.82
C TYR A 389 -9.76 -9.29 -16.42
N ALA A 390 -9.86 -9.43 -17.75
CA ALA A 390 -11.13 -9.68 -18.42
C ALA A 390 -11.71 -11.06 -18.06
N ASN A 391 -10.89 -12.11 -18.08
CA ASN A 391 -11.31 -13.47 -17.73
C ASN A 391 -11.82 -13.53 -16.29
N MET A 392 -11.05 -12.95 -15.35
CA MET A 392 -11.42 -12.92 -13.93
C MET A 392 -12.77 -12.20 -13.75
N ASN A 393 -12.92 -11.00 -14.30
CA ASN A 393 -14.18 -10.26 -14.22
C ASN A 393 -15.35 -11.06 -14.78
N ASN A 394 -15.20 -11.60 -16.01
CA ASN A 394 -16.28 -12.25 -16.72
C ASN A 394 -16.67 -13.59 -16.09
N GLN A 395 -15.69 -14.40 -15.70
CA GLN A 395 -15.96 -15.72 -15.09
C GLN A 395 -16.49 -15.60 -13.66
N VAL A 396 -15.99 -14.64 -12.88
CA VAL A 396 -16.53 -14.39 -11.53
C VAL A 396 -18.00 -13.99 -11.61
N LEU A 397 -18.36 -13.08 -12.51
CA LEU A 397 -19.76 -12.69 -12.72
C LEU A 397 -20.61 -13.80 -13.35
N HIS A 398 -20.00 -14.62 -14.21
CA HIS A 398 -20.67 -15.83 -14.75
C HIS A 398 -21.08 -16.78 -13.61
N TYR A 399 -20.17 -17.08 -12.67
CA TYR A 399 -20.48 -17.92 -11.52
C TYR A 399 -21.44 -17.24 -10.54
N ALA A 400 -21.30 -15.94 -10.31
CA ALA A 400 -22.21 -15.19 -9.46
C ALA A 400 -23.66 -15.24 -10.01
N ASN A 401 -23.84 -15.16 -11.33
CA ASN A 401 -25.15 -15.33 -12.00
C ASN A 401 -25.69 -16.77 -11.92
N GLN A 402 -24.89 -17.74 -11.48
CA GLN A 402 -25.30 -19.11 -11.20
C GLN A 402 -25.50 -19.34 -9.68
N GLY A 403 -25.42 -18.30 -8.85
CA GLY A 403 -25.66 -18.38 -7.43
C GLY A 403 -24.42 -18.62 -6.58
N VAL A 404 -23.20 -18.60 -7.15
CA VAL A 404 -21.96 -18.67 -6.37
C VAL A 404 -21.74 -17.36 -5.62
N THR A 405 -21.62 -17.45 -4.31
CA THR A 405 -21.55 -16.29 -3.43
C THR A 405 -20.13 -15.76 -3.27
N ILE A 406 -20.00 -14.56 -2.68
CA ILE A 406 -18.71 -13.96 -2.30
C ILE A 406 -17.90 -14.87 -1.36
N ASN A 407 -18.57 -15.73 -0.58
CA ASN A 407 -17.91 -16.65 0.34
C ASN A 407 -17.40 -17.93 -0.32
N GLU A 408 -17.82 -18.23 -1.55
CA GLU A 408 -17.50 -19.46 -2.28
C GLU A 408 -16.62 -19.22 -3.51
N ILE A 409 -16.71 -18.05 -4.12
CA ILE A 409 -16.08 -17.76 -5.42
C ILE A 409 -14.58 -18.05 -5.46
N HIS A 410 -13.87 -17.86 -4.36
CA HIS A 410 -12.44 -18.12 -4.25
C HIS A 410 -12.06 -19.60 -4.30
N ASN A 411 -13.04 -20.50 -4.14
CA ASN A 411 -12.88 -21.96 -4.29
C ASN A 411 -13.31 -22.44 -5.68
N VAL A 412 -14.03 -21.59 -6.44
CA VAL A 412 -14.63 -21.98 -7.74
C VAL A 412 -13.86 -21.36 -8.90
N TYR A 413 -13.50 -20.09 -8.81
CA TYR A 413 -12.74 -19.41 -9.86
C TYR A 413 -11.28 -19.83 -9.86
N GLN A 414 -10.78 -20.20 -11.02
CA GLN A 414 -9.37 -20.41 -11.32
C GLN A 414 -9.09 -19.83 -12.71
N ALA A 415 -7.98 -19.12 -12.87
CA ALA A 415 -7.55 -18.68 -14.20
C ALA A 415 -7.23 -19.89 -15.08
N PRO A 416 -7.47 -19.81 -16.40
CA PRO A 416 -7.15 -20.93 -17.30
C PRO A 416 -5.64 -21.22 -17.34
N PRO A 417 -5.22 -22.47 -17.59
CA PRO A 417 -3.81 -22.87 -17.58
C PRO A 417 -2.90 -22.04 -18.48
N SER A 418 -3.42 -21.55 -19.60
CA SER A 418 -2.69 -20.66 -20.51
C SER A 418 -2.27 -19.33 -19.87
N LEU A 419 -3.07 -18.80 -18.96
CA LEU A 419 -2.75 -17.59 -18.18
C LEU A 419 -1.93 -17.92 -16.94
N GLN A 420 -2.22 -19.02 -16.26
CA GLN A 420 -1.46 -19.44 -15.08
C GLN A 420 0.03 -19.67 -15.36
N ARG A 421 0.40 -20.01 -16.60
CA ARG A 421 1.80 -20.21 -17.01
C ARG A 421 2.52 -18.93 -17.44
N GLN A 422 1.84 -17.79 -17.47
CA GLN A 422 2.43 -16.48 -17.82
C GLN A 422 2.99 -15.81 -16.57
N TRP A 423 4.30 -15.54 -16.54
CA TRP A 423 4.93 -14.92 -15.37
C TRP A 423 4.35 -13.55 -15.03
N ALA A 424 4.09 -12.71 -16.04
CA ALA A 424 3.48 -11.39 -15.84
C ALA A 424 2.02 -11.45 -15.34
N ALA A 425 1.36 -12.60 -15.40
CA ALA A 425 0.00 -12.82 -14.92
C ALA A 425 -0.05 -13.58 -13.57
N ARG A 426 1.10 -13.84 -12.93
CA ARG A 426 1.13 -14.52 -11.64
C ARG A 426 0.65 -13.64 -10.50
N SER A 427 0.09 -14.29 -9.48
CA SER A 427 -0.52 -13.68 -8.29
C SER A 427 0.52 -13.23 -7.26
N TYR A 428 1.49 -12.39 -7.65
CA TYR A 428 2.52 -11.94 -6.70
C TYR A 428 2.06 -10.80 -5.81
N HIS A 429 1.43 -9.74 -6.40
CA HIS A 429 0.89 -8.60 -5.64
C HIS A 429 -0.61 -8.76 -5.39
N GLY A 430 -1.38 -9.05 -6.43
CA GLY A 430 -2.74 -9.53 -6.31
C GLY A 430 -2.82 -11.00 -5.92
N SER A 431 -4.04 -11.52 -5.83
CA SER A 431 -4.30 -12.94 -5.59
C SER A 431 -5.64 -13.31 -6.21
N GLU A 432 -5.69 -14.33 -7.04
CA GLU A 432 -6.93 -14.78 -7.68
C GLU A 432 -8.08 -15.01 -6.67
N PRO A 433 -7.87 -15.72 -5.54
CA PRO A 433 -8.93 -15.92 -4.55
C PRO A 433 -9.43 -14.61 -3.93
N HIS A 434 -8.55 -13.64 -3.72
CA HIS A 434 -8.91 -12.37 -3.12
C HIS A 434 -9.56 -11.43 -4.14
N ASN A 435 -8.99 -11.35 -5.35
CA ASN A 435 -9.50 -10.54 -6.44
C ASN A 435 -10.89 -10.98 -6.91
N SER A 436 -11.16 -12.30 -6.93
CA SER A 436 -12.47 -12.83 -7.30
C SER A 436 -13.56 -12.37 -6.32
N ARG A 437 -13.30 -12.38 -5.01
CA ARG A 437 -14.21 -11.83 -4.00
C ARG A 437 -14.40 -10.32 -4.17
N ALA A 438 -13.35 -9.60 -4.52
CA ALA A 438 -13.39 -8.17 -4.75
C ALA A 438 -14.30 -7.80 -5.93
N ILE A 439 -14.27 -8.57 -7.00
CA ILE A 439 -15.17 -8.37 -8.17
C ILE A 439 -16.64 -8.54 -7.76
N ILE A 440 -16.98 -9.60 -7.02
CA ILE A 440 -18.35 -9.75 -6.50
C ILE A 440 -18.73 -8.54 -5.65
N ASN A 441 -17.84 -8.13 -4.72
CA ASN A 441 -18.10 -6.99 -3.85
C ASN A 441 -18.36 -5.69 -4.65
N ARG A 442 -17.64 -5.47 -5.74
CA ARG A 442 -17.85 -4.29 -6.60
C ARG A 442 -19.25 -4.25 -7.23
N PHE A 443 -19.77 -5.38 -7.71
CA PHE A 443 -21.01 -5.44 -8.48
C PHE A 443 -22.25 -5.66 -7.65
N ILE A 444 -22.19 -6.50 -6.62
CA ILE A 444 -23.36 -6.88 -5.81
C ILE A 444 -23.16 -6.73 -4.29
N GLY A 445 -21.98 -6.26 -3.86
CA GLY A 445 -21.72 -5.96 -2.45
C GLY A 445 -21.22 -7.17 -1.64
N TYR A 446 -21.15 -6.98 -0.33
CA TYR A 446 -20.54 -7.95 0.60
C TYR A 446 -21.48 -9.06 1.05
N TRP A 447 -22.80 -8.89 0.91
CA TRP A 447 -23.78 -9.86 1.39
C TRP A 447 -23.88 -11.07 0.46
N ASP A 448 -23.88 -12.26 1.03
CA ASP A 448 -23.92 -13.53 0.29
C ASP A 448 -25.35 -13.98 -0.12
N GLY A 449 -26.38 -13.18 0.17
CA GLY A 449 -27.77 -13.50 -0.15
C GLY A 449 -28.50 -14.36 0.88
N ASN A 450 -27.77 -14.90 1.88
CA ASN A 450 -28.39 -15.72 2.93
C ASN A 450 -28.90 -14.82 4.07
N PRO A 451 -30.21 -14.85 4.41
CA PRO A 451 -30.74 -14.05 5.53
C PRO A 451 -30.03 -14.27 6.86
N ALA A 452 -29.48 -15.45 7.12
CA ALA A 452 -28.73 -15.74 8.35
C ALA A 452 -27.45 -14.88 8.53
N THR A 453 -26.90 -14.38 7.43
CA THR A 453 -25.69 -13.53 7.43
C THR A 453 -26.00 -12.04 7.29
N LEU A 454 -27.30 -11.65 7.22
CA LEU A 454 -27.70 -10.26 7.06
C LEU A 454 -27.42 -9.43 8.32
N ILE A 455 -27.69 -10.01 9.49
CA ILE A 455 -27.41 -9.42 10.81
C ILE A 455 -26.68 -10.48 11.67
N PRO A 456 -25.41 -10.77 11.38
CA PRO A 456 -24.69 -11.81 12.10
C PRO A 456 -24.30 -11.35 13.50
N LEU A 457 -24.17 -12.28 14.43
CA LEU A 457 -23.46 -12.01 15.67
C LEU A 457 -22.02 -11.61 15.37
N SER A 458 -21.48 -10.69 16.18
CA SER A 458 -20.04 -10.38 16.05
C SER A 458 -19.19 -11.61 16.34
N PRO A 459 -17.95 -11.69 15.83
CA PRO A 459 -17.05 -12.80 16.15
C PRO A 459 -16.85 -13.02 17.65
N ARG A 460 -16.88 -11.96 18.48
CA ARG A 460 -16.76 -12.04 19.94
C ARG A 460 -17.99 -12.65 20.59
N GLU A 461 -19.17 -12.42 20.04
CA GLU A 461 -20.43 -12.96 20.55
C GLU A 461 -20.67 -14.41 20.08
N SER A 462 -20.33 -14.71 18.83
CA SER A 462 -20.55 -16.04 18.25
C SER A 462 -19.50 -17.08 18.69
N ALA A 463 -18.24 -16.68 18.91
CA ALA A 463 -17.18 -17.62 19.20
C ALA A 463 -17.38 -18.45 20.49
N PRO A 464 -17.85 -17.88 21.63
CA PRO A 464 -18.13 -18.69 22.81
C PRO A 464 -19.15 -19.82 22.55
N LEU A 465 -20.20 -19.55 21.77
CA LEU A 465 -21.20 -20.53 21.39
C LEU A 465 -20.58 -21.68 20.57
N TYR A 466 -19.73 -21.34 19.59
CA TYR A 466 -19.01 -22.34 18.80
C TYR A 466 -18.08 -23.19 19.69
N VAL A 467 -17.33 -22.56 20.60
CA VAL A 467 -16.40 -23.25 21.51
C VAL A 467 -17.16 -24.23 22.41
N GLU A 468 -18.30 -23.82 22.97
CA GLU A 468 -19.17 -24.70 23.76
C GLU A 468 -19.63 -25.91 22.93
N MET A 469 -20.21 -25.65 21.74
CA MET A 469 -20.72 -26.71 20.85
C MET A 469 -19.65 -27.67 20.35
N MET A 470 -18.40 -27.21 20.19
CA MET A 470 -17.26 -28.06 19.84
C MET A 470 -16.70 -28.84 21.03
N GLY A 471 -17.24 -28.66 22.22
CA GLY A 471 -16.88 -29.39 23.44
C GLY A 471 -15.74 -28.80 24.25
N GLY A 472 -15.54 -27.48 24.12
CA GLY A 472 -14.63 -26.68 24.94
C GLY A 472 -13.20 -26.58 24.41
N ALA A 473 -12.44 -25.70 25.05
CA ALA A 473 -11.08 -25.33 24.65
C ALA A 473 -10.14 -26.53 24.48
N ALA A 474 -10.15 -27.48 25.42
CA ALA A 474 -9.25 -28.63 25.39
C ALA A 474 -9.42 -29.49 24.12
N LYS A 475 -10.67 -29.69 23.66
CA LYS A 475 -10.95 -30.44 22.44
C LYS A 475 -10.50 -29.69 21.20
N ILE A 476 -10.71 -28.36 21.18
CA ILE A 476 -10.31 -27.51 20.05
C ILE A 476 -8.78 -27.45 19.95
N LEU A 477 -8.06 -27.30 21.07
CA LEU A 477 -6.60 -27.33 21.10
C LEU A 477 -6.05 -28.67 20.57
N ALA A 478 -6.61 -29.80 21.06
CA ALA A 478 -6.19 -31.12 20.58
C ALA A 478 -6.45 -31.29 19.08
N LYS A 479 -7.64 -30.88 18.60
CA LYS A 479 -7.98 -30.99 17.16
C LYS A 479 -7.19 -30.01 16.31
N GLY A 480 -6.97 -28.78 16.76
CA GLY A 480 -6.16 -27.80 16.07
C GLY A 480 -4.69 -28.26 15.90
N LYS A 481 -4.13 -28.87 16.95
CA LYS A 481 -2.80 -29.50 16.88
C LYS A 481 -2.77 -30.66 15.87
N GLU A 482 -3.74 -31.57 15.94
CA GLU A 482 -3.89 -32.69 14.98
C GLU A 482 -3.96 -32.18 13.53
N LEU A 483 -4.77 -31.14 13.26
CA LEU A 483 -4.92 -30.57 11.92
C LEU A 483 -3.62 -29.93 11.43
N ASN A 484 -2.90 -29.20 12.28
CA ASN A 484 -1.57 -28.68 11.96
C ASN A 484 -0.59 -29.79 11.62
N GLU A 485 -0.56 -30.89 12.38
CA GLU A 485 0.27 -32.08 12.14
C GLU A 485 -0.09 -32.81 10.84
N GLN A 486 -1.34 -32.70 10.39
CA GLN A 486 -1.83 -33.23 9.11
C GLN A 486 -1.64 -32.27 7.92
N GLY A 487 -1.14 -31.06 8.12
CA GLY A 487 -1.02 -30.04 7.08
C GLY A 487 -2.34 -29.38 6.68
N LYS A 488 -3.40 -29.54 7.47
CA LYS A 488 -4.74 -28.98 7.26
C LYS A 488 -4.84 -27.60 7.93
N TYR A 489 -4.04 -26.65 7.45
CA TYR A 489 -3.88 -25.35 8.12
C TYR A 489 -5.10 -24.45 8.03
N LEU A 490 -5.88 -24.53 6.93
CA LEU A 490 -7.13 -23.75 6.81
C LEU A 490 -8.19 -24.23 7.81
N GLU A 491 -8.34 -25.55 7.94
CA GLU A 491 -9.25 -26.15 8.91
C GLU A 491 -8.79 -25.89 10.35
N ALA A 492 -7.47 -25.94 10.62
CA ALA A 492 -6.92 -25.55 11.91
C ALA A 492 -7.23 -24.08 12.24
N THR A 493 -7.05 -23.20 11.25
CA THR A 493 -7.36 -21.76 11.37
C THR A 493 -8.83 -21.53 11.70
N GLU A 494 -9.76 -22.25 11.04
CA GLU A 494 -11.20 -22.09 11.25
C GLU A 494 -11.60 -22.32 12.71
N ILE A 495 -11.12 -23.39 13.32
CA ILE A 495 -11.51 -23.73 14.70
C ILE A 495 -10.69 -22.98 15.76
N LEU A 496 -9.37 -22.81 15.55
CA LEU A 496 -8.50 -22.12 16.49
C LEU A 496 -8.83 -20.63 16.57
N ASN A 497 -9.20 -20.00 15.46
CA ASN A 497 -9.64 -18.60 15.46
C ASN A 497 -10.91 -18.39 16.35
N LYS A 498 -11.85 -19.34 16.34
CA LYS A 498 -13.00 -19.29 17.26
C LYS A 498 -12.54 -19.35 18.72
N LEU A 499 -11.58 -20.21 19.04
CA LEU A 499 -11.06 -20.30 20.40
C LEU A 499 -10.32 -19.02 20.82
N VAL A 500 -9.52 -18.43 19.93
CA VAL A 500 -8.83 -17.14 20.21
C VAL A 500 -9.82 -16.00 20.44
N TYR A 501 -10.95 -15.98 19.72
CA TYR A 501 -12.00 -14.99 19.97
C TYR A 501 -12.75 -15.23 21.29
N ALA A 502 -13.00 -16.48 21.66
CA ALA A 502 -13.70 -16.83 22.91
C ALA A 502 -12.80 -16.66 24.14
N GLU A 503 -11.52 -17.03 24.01
CA GLU A 503 -10.52 -17.01 25.06
C GLU A 503 -9.27 -16.24 24.63
N PRO A 504 -9.30 -14.89 24.51
CA PRO A 504 -8.20 -14.10 23.96
C PRO A 504 -6.88 -14.21 24.72
N LYS A 505 -6.92 -14.63 26.00
CA LYS A 505 -5.74 -14.84 26.86
C LYS A 505 -5.19 -16.27 26.78
N ASN A 506 -5.82 -17.18 26.04
CA ASN A 506 -5.35 -18.55 25.87
C ASN A 506 -4.14 -18.58 24.94
N GLN A 507 -2.95 -18.62 25.55
CA GLN A 507 -1.68 -18.54 24.80
C GLN A 507 -1.44 -19.79 23.95
N ASP A 508 -1.92 -20.97 24.37
CA ASP A 508 -1.78 -22.21 23.59
C ASP A 508 -2.62 -22.12 22.30
N ALA A 509 -3.84 -21.58 22.37
CA ALA A 509 -4.67 -21.34 21.20
C ALA A 509 -4.02 -20.34 20.24
N ARG A 510 -3.48 -19.26 20.77
CA ARG A 510 -2.76 -18.23 19.99
C ARG A 510 -1.52 -18.81 19.31
N ASN A 511 -0.74 -19.63 20.01
CA ASN A 511 0.46 -20.25 19.48
C ASN A 511 0.14 -21.26 18.36
N LEU A 512 -0.87 -22.11 18.55
CA LEU A 512 -1.30 -23.06 17.51
C LEU A 512 -1.88 -22.36 16.28
N LEU A 513 -2.63 -21.26 16.46
CA LEU A 513 -3.13 -20.46 15.35
C LEU A 513 -1.97 -19.77 14.61
N ALA A 514 -0.98 -19.26 15.34
CA ALA A 514 0.22 -18.67 14.75
C ALA A 514 1.01 -19.69 13.94
N ASP A 515 1.13 -20.93 14.43
CA ASP A 515 1.79 -22.01 13.69
C ASP A 515 1.09 -22.30 12.36
N ALA A 516 -0.26 -22.33 12.35
CA ALA A 516 -1.04 -22.47 11.12
C ALA A 516 -0.81 -21.31 10.16
N TYR A 517 -0.82 -20.07 10.68
CA TYR A 517 -0.61 -18.86 9.89
C TYR A 517 0.78 -18.82 9.25
N GLU A 518 1.83 -19.25 9.94
CA GLU A 518 3.19 -19.33 9.35
C GLU A 518 3.21 -20.29 8.16
N GLN A 519 2.66 -21.50 8.30
CA GLN A 519 2.61 -22.44 7.18
C GLN A 519 1.79 -21.90 6.01
N LEU A 520 0.63 -21.29 6.28
CA LEU A 520 -0.17 -20.63 5.25
C LEU A 520 0.61 -19.49 4.58
N GLY A 521 1.34 -18.69 5.34
CA GLY A 521 2.19 -17.63 4.81
C GLY A 521 3.28 -18.16 3.88
N TYR A 522 3.98 -19.22 4.28
CA TYR A 522 5.03 -19.85 3.44
C TYR A 522 4.48 -20.41 2.13
N GLN A 523 3.23 -20.90 2.13
CA GLN A 523 2.57 -21.45 0.96
C GLN A 523 2.08 -20.40 -0.05
N LYS A 524 2.02 -19.11 0.34
CA LYS A 524 1.44 -18.07 -0.53
C LYS A 524 2.46 -17.52 -1.52
N GLU A 525 2.05 -17.49 -2.78
CA GLU A 525 2.73 -16.78 -3.86
C GLU A 525 2.54 -15.27 -3.73
N SER A 526 1.33 -14.83 -3.35
CA SER A 526 1.02 -13.43 -3.13
C SER A 526 1.71 -12.88 -1.88
N THR A 527 2.48 -11.81 -2.05
CA THR A 527 3.16 -11.11 -0.97
C THR A 527 2.17 -10.54 0.04
N SER A 528 1.06 -9.95 -0.42
CA SER A 528 0.03 -9.40 0.45
C SER A 528 -0.57 -10.45 1.39
N LEU A 529 -0.83 -11.66 0.88
CA LEU A 529 -1.34 -12.77 1.70
C LEU A 529 -0.25 -13.35 2.61
N ARG A 530 0.96 -13.60 2.07
CA ARG A 530 2.10 -14.06 2.87
C ARG A 530 2.35 -13.14 4.05
N ASN A 531 2.50 -11.87 3.78
CA ASN A 531 2.81 -10.86 4.77
C ASN A 531 1.71 -10.76 5.83
N SER A 532 0.43 -10.81 5.42
CA SER A 532 -0.70 -10.75 6.35
C SER A 532 -0.73 -11.96 7.29
N PHE A 533 -0.48 -13.16 6.81
CA PHE A 533 -0.41 -14.35 7.65
C PHE A 533 0.77 -14.29 8.62
N LEU A 534 1.96 -13.90 8.14
CA LEU A 534 3.16 -13.84 8.98
C LEU A 534 3.07 -12.71 10.02
N GLN A 535 2.52 -11.55 9.67
CA GLN A 535 2.26 -10.48 10.63
C GLN A 535 1.22 -10.92 11.68
N GLY A 536 0.19 -11.62 11.27
CA GLY A 536 -0.80 -12.21 12.18
C GLY A 536 -0.18 -13.21 13.14
N ALA A 537 0.71 -14.08 12.68
CA ALA A 537 1.46 -15.02 13.51
C ALA A 537 2.35 -14.28 14.52
N TYR A 538 3.05 -13.24 14.07
CA TYR A 538 3.86 -12.40 14.94
C TYR A 538 3.02 -11.78 16.08
N GLU A 539 1.92 -11.12 15.76
CA GLU A 539 1.07 -10.47 16.76
C GLU A 539 0.38 -11.46 17.72
N LEU A 540 0.02 -12.64 17.26
CA LEU A 540 -0.51 -13.69 18.14
C LEU A 540 0.47 -14.08 19.26
N ARG A 541 1.77 -14.04 18.98
CA ARG A 541 2.80 -14.43 19.94
C ARG A 541 3.33 -13.27 20.77
N THR A 542 3.51 -12.10 20.18
CA THR A 542 4.22 -10.97 20.79
C THR A 542 3.34 -9.76 21.11
N GLY A 543 2.09 -9.73 20.62
CA GLY A 543 1.24 -8.55 20.69
C GLY A 543 1.48 -7.55 19.56
N ILE A 544 0.77 -6.42 19.61
CA ILE A 544 0.88 -5.35 18.62
C ILE A 544 2.26 -4.69 18.76
N PRO A 545 3.04 -4.54 17.67
CA PRO A 545 4.29 -3.81 17.71
C PRO A 545 4.10 -2.35 18.14
N GLN A 546 5.00 -1.83 18.94
CA GLN A 546 4.95 -0.46 19.46
C GLN A 546 5.40 0.60 18.41
N SER A 547 6.06 0.18 17.33
CA SER A 547 6.47 1.09 16.27
C SER A 547 5.29 1.48 15.38
N LEU A 548 5.22 2.75 15.04
CA LEU A 548 4.19 3.27 14.13
C LEU A 548 4.51 2.89 12.67
N PRO A 549 3.48 2.64 11.84
CA PRO A 549 3.69 2.41 10.41
C PRO A 549 4.19 3.69 9.70
N PRO A 550 4.82 3.55 8.54
CA PRO A 550 5.13 4.68 7.68
C PRO A 550 3.88 5.52 7.41
N ARG A 551 4.03 6.83 7.37
CA ARG A 551 2.93 7.76 7.08
C ARG A 551 2.97 8.17 5.62
N THR A 552 1.81 8.17 4.99
CA THR A 552 1.62 8.67 3.62
C THR A 552 1.05 10.09 3.58
N THR A 553 0.78 10.68 4.76
CA THR A 553 0.27 12.04 4.91
C THR A 553 1.35 12.93 5.54
N GLY A 554 1.74 13.97 4.82
CA GLY A 554 2.69 14.99 5.29
C GLY A 554 2.05 16.39 5.28
N PRO A 555 2.81 17.43 5.66
CA PRO A 555 2.32 18.82 5.67
C PRO A 555 1.74 19.27 4.32
N ASP A 556 2.32 18.80 3.23
CA ASP A 556 1.89 19.15 1.88
C ASP A 556 0.48 18.62 1.56
N VAL A 557 0.21 17.38 1.95
CA VAL A 557 -1.12 16.75 1.78
C VAL A 557 -2.18 17.57 2.52
N ILE A 558 -1.86 18.02 3.74
CA ILE A 558 -2.76 18.85 4.53
C ILE A 558 -2.93 20.27 3.91
N SER A 559 -1.84 20.85 3.42
CA SER A 559 -1.90 22.18 2.79
C SER A 559 -2.70 22.16 1.48
N ALA A 560 -2.61 21.07 0.72
CA ALA A 560 -3.35 20.87 -0.52
C ALA A 560 -4.80 20.40 -0.29
N MET A 561 -5.16 19.96 0.93
CA MET A 561 -6.49 19.46 1.25
C MET A 561 -7.55 20.54 1.10
N PRO A 562 -8.62 20.36 0.31
CA PRO A 562 -9.74 21.27 0.29
C PRO A 562 -10.36 21.46 1.66
N THR A 563 -10.80 22.67 2.00
CA THR A 563 -11.44 22.95 3.31
C THR A 563 -12.68 22.08 3.54
N SER A 564 -13.46 21.80 2.49
CA SER A 564 -14.61 20.89 2.57
C SER A 564 -14.22 19.49 3.03
N LEU A 565 -13.14 18.94 2.49
CA LEU A 565 -12.65 17.61 2.83
C LEU A 565 -12.20 17.54 4.30
N TRP A 566 -11.56 18.61 4.79
CA TRP A 566 -11.21 18.71 6.21
C TRP A 566 -12.46 18.79 7.11
N LEU A 567 -13.46 19.55 6.72
CA LEU A 567 -14.72 19.64 7.47
C LEU A 567 -15.45 18.28 7.51
N ASP A 568 -15.41 17.53 6.41
CA ASP A 568 -15.97 16.16 6.37
C ASP A 568 -15.18 15.23 7.31
N PHE A 569 -13.85 15.37 7.35
CA PHE A 569 -13.01 14.60 8.28
C PHE A 569 -13.27 14.97 9.75
N LEU A 570 -13.62 16.21 10.07
CA LEU A 570 -14.09 16.59 11.41
C LEU A 570 -15.35 15.82 11.78
N GLY A 571 -16.30 15.68 10.84
CA GLY A 571 -17.50 14.85 11.03
C GLY A 571 -17.18 13.39 11.33
N ILE A 572 -16.15 12.82 10.65
CA ILE A 572 -15.67 11.46 10.93
C ILE A 572 -15.03 11.36 12.32
N SER A 573 -14.31 12.40 12.73
CA SER A 573 -13.59 12.44 14.01
C SER A 573 -14.51 12.71 15.20
N MET A 574 -15.76 13.07 14.97
CA MET A 574 -16.72 13.41 16.01
C MET A 574 -17.36 12.15 16.63
N ASP A 575 -17.40 12.09 17.93
CA ASP A 575 -18.20 11.12 18.68
C ASP A 575 -19.66 11.58 18.77
N SER A 576 -20.54 10.94 18.01
CA SER A 576 -21.96 11.29 17.95
C SER A 576 -22.68 11.14 19.30
N LYS A 577 -22.22 10.23 20.18
CA LYS A 577 -22.81 10.09 21.54
C LYS A 577 -22.53 11.30 22.42
N LYS A 578 -21.34 11.91 22.26
CA LYS A 578 -21.00 13.16 22.95
C LYS A 578 -21.73 14.35 22.36
N ALA A 579 -22.03 14.30 21.06
CA ALA A 579 -22.70 15.37 20.34
C ALA A 579 -24.23 15.36 20.49
N ASP A 580 -24.81 14.33 21.08
CA ASP A 580 -26.26 14.21 21.23
C ASP A 580 -26.85 15.38 22.05
N GLY A 581 -27.95 15.95 21.55
CA GLY A 581 -28.57 17.14 22.11
C GLY A 581 -27.85 18.48 21.82
N MET A 582 -26.71 18.48 21.13
CA MET A 582 -26.04 19.71 20.70
C MET A 582 -26.69 20.25 19.41
N ALA A 583 -26.88 21.55 19.35
CA ALA A 583 -27.36 22.27 18.17
C ALA A 583 -26.68 23.63 18.11
N PHE A 584 -25.98 23.91 16.99
CA PHE A 584 -25.35 25.21 16.73
C PHE A 584 -24.95 25.34 15.26
N THR A 585 -24.68 26.56 14.83
CA THR A 585 -24.14 26.86 13.49
C THR A 585 -22.87 27.68 13.63
N ILE A 586 -21.88 27.38 12.77
CA ILE A 586 -20.62 28.13 12.70
C ILE A 586 -20.43 28.60 11.26
N ASN A 587 -20.28 29.90 11.07
CA ASN A 587 -19.75 30.46 9.82
C ASN A 587 -18.22 30.42 9.86
N LEU A 588 -17.58 29.71 8.95
CA LEU A 588 -16.14 29.73 8.75
C LEU A 588 -15.79 30.57 7.52
N VAL A 589 -14.87 31.50 7.69
CA VAL A 589 -14.45 32.44 6.62
C VAL A 589 -12.92 32.43 6.54
N THR A 590 -12.36 32.17 5.34
CA THR A 590 -10.93 32.26 5.06
C THR A 590 -10.70 33.33 3.99
N PRO A 591 -10.37 34.61 4.40
CA PRO A 591 -10.34 35.75 3.47
C PRO A 591 -9.23 35.68 2.41
N ASP A 592 -8.09 35.04 2.72
CA ASP A 592 -6.93 34.95 1.83
C ASP A 592 -7.19 34.10 0.57
N ASN A 593 -8.08 33.13 0.64
CA ASN A 593 -8.51 32.29 -0.50
C ASN A 593 -10.00 32.47 -0.85
N ASN A 594 -10.69 33.44 -0.18
CA ASN A 594 -12.10 33.79 -0.40
C ASN A 594 -13.09 32.62 -0.20
N GLU A 595 -12.76 31.64 0.64
CA GLU A 595 -13.68 30.56 0.97
C GLU A 595 -14.61 30.91 2.12
N ARG A 596 -15.83 30.40 2.08
CA ARG A 596 -16.86 30.54 3.10
C ARG A 596 -17.63 29.24 3.25
N TYR A 597 -17.80 28.80 4.49
CA TYR A 597 -18.56 27.61 4.82
C TYR A 597 -19.55 27.90 5.93
N LEU A 598 -20.72 27.29 5.84
CA LEU A 598 -21.57 27.06 7.01
C LEU A 598 -21.31 25.66 7.51
N ILE A 599 -21.05 25.53 8.80
CA ILE A 599 -20.92 24.28 9.53
C ILE A 599 -22.13 24.19 10.48
N GLU A 600 -22.86 23.09 10.43
CA GLU A 600 -24.03 22.87 11.27
C GLU A 600 -23.88 21.60 12.10
N MET A 601 -24.12 21.73 13.41
CA MET A 601 -24.29 20.64 14.34
C MET A 601 -25.77 20.49 14.65
N SER A 602 -26.35 19.37 14.27
CA SER A 602 -27.73 19.02 14.58
C SER A 602 -27.89 17.49 14.57
N ASN A 603 -28.78 16.97 15.41
CA ASN A 603 -29.05 15.54 15.49
C ASN A 603 -27.78 14.70 15.64
N ALA A 604 -26.84 15.14 16.50
CA ALA A 604 -25.54 14.51 16.71
C ALA A 604 -24.70 14.33 15.42
N THR A 605 -24.90 15.17 14.42
CA THR A 605 -24.26 15.11 13.11
C THR A 605 -23.65 16.46 12.75
N LEU A 606 -22.41 16.46 12.28
CA LEU A 606 -21.74 17.66 11.76
C LEU A 606 -21.84 17.63 10.24
N THR A 607 -22.42 18.69 9.67
CA THR A 607 -22.51 18.88 8.22
C THR A 607 -21.92 20.21 7.82
N ASN A 608 -21.58 20.37 6.54
CA ASN A 608 -21.05 21.62 6.01
C ASN A 608 -21.60 21.91 4.62
N ILE A 609 -21.60 23.18 4.25
CA ILE A 609 -21.91 23.62 2.90
C ILE A 609 -20.99 24.79 2.51
N ALA A 610 -20.36 24.68 1.35
CA ALA A 610 -19.51 25.71 0.77
C ALA A 610 -20.32 26.87 0.20
N ASN A 611 -19.71 28.06 0.17
CA ASN A 611 -20.27 29.28 -0.42
C ASN A 611 -21.60 29.75 0.22
N TYR A 612 -21.86 29.32 1.46
CA TYR A 612 -23.04 29.71 2.21
C TYR A 612 -22.67 30.23 3.61
N GLN A 613 -23.44 31.17 4.12
CA GLN A 613 -23.30 31.72 5.47
C GLN A 613 -24.69 31.89 6.10
N ALA A 614 -24.86 31.44 7.31
CA ALA A 614 -26.09 31.73 8.08
C ALA A 614 -26.16 33.23 8.42
N LYS A 615 -27.35 33.79 8.36
CA LYS A 615 -27.56 35.21 8.73
C LYS A 615 -27.33 35.46 10.22
N ASN A 616 -27.71 34.51 11.05
CA ASN A 616 -27.58 34.57 12.51
C ASN A 616 -26.89 33.27 13.00
N PRO A 617 -25.57 33.12 12.73
CA PRO A 617 -24.85 31.93 13.21
C PRO A 617 -24.69 31.99 14.73
N THR A 618 -24.53 30.82 15.34
CA THR A 618 -24.14 30.75 16.75
C THR A 618 -22.74 31.33 16.95
N LEU A 619 -21.83 31.08 16.00
CA LEU A 619 -20.46 31.59 16.02
C LEU A 619 -20.00 31.92 14.60
N THR A 620 -19.18 32.93 14.43
CA THR A 620 -18.40 33.18 13.22
C THR A 620 -16.92 33.07 13.53
N ILE A 621 -16.19 32.26 12.77
CA ILE A 621 -14.74 32.09 12.87
C ILE A 621 -14.11 32.63 11.58
N THR A 622 -13.22 33.61 11.70
CA THR A 622 -12.49 34.22 10.58
C THR A 622 -10.99 34.03 10.82
N LEU A 623 -10.30 33.39 9.89
CA LEU A 623 -8.84 33.26 9.90
C LEU A 623 -8.35 33.04 8.47
N ASN A 624 -7.06 33.27 8.22
CA ASN A 624 -6.47 32.92 6.93
C ASN A 624 -6.37 31.40 6.75
N ARG A 625 -6.53 30.93 5.51
CA ARG A 625 -6.38 29.52 5.17
C ARG A 625 -4.98 28.98 5.54
N ALA A 626 -3.95 29.79 5.38
CA ALA A 626 -2.59 29.45 5.79
C ALA A 626 -2.48 29.19 7.31
N ASP A 627 -3.17 29.99 8.14
CA ASP A 627 -3.23 29.75 9.59
C ASP A 627 -4.10 28.53 9.95
N LEU A 628 -5.18 28.29 9.19
CA LEU A 628 -5.98 27.06 9.33
C LEU A 628 -5.15 25.81 8.99
N ASN A 629 -4.31 25.84 7.96
CA ASN A 629 -3.39 24.75 7.66
C ASN A 629 -2.50 24.40 8.86
N ASN A 630 -1.97 25.40 9.57
CA ASN A 630 -1.17 25.17 10.76
C ASN A 630 -1.97 24.51 11.91
N VAL A 631 -3.25 24.82 12.04
CA VAL A 631 -4.14 24.11 12.98
C VAL A 631 -4.38 22.67 12.53
N MET A 632 -4.64 22.47 11.24
CA MET A 632 -4.86 21.14 10.66
C MET A 632 -3.61 20.25 10.81
N MET A 633 -2.42 20.85 10.74
CA MET A 633 -1.14 20.16 10.96
C MET A 633 -0.80 19.91 12.45
N GLY A 634 -1.56 20.48 13.38
CA GLY A 634 -1.21 20.44 14.79
C GLY A 634 -0.04 21.36 15.20
N ALA A 635 0.46 22.15 14.28
CA ALA A 635 1.56 23.11 14.55
C ALA A 635 1.12 24.28 15.46
N THR A 636 -0.18 24.53 15.57
CA THR A 636 -0.77 25.55 16.45
C THR A 636 -2.21 25.20 16.80
N THR A 637 -2.83 25.97 17.70
CA THR A 637 -4.23 25.84 18.07
C THR A 637 -5.03 27.09 17.74
N PHE A 638 -6.35 26.98 17.65
CA PHE A 638 -7.21 28.14 17.49
C PHE A 638 -7.02 29.18 18.61
N GLU A 639 -6.81 28.70 19.84
CA GLU A 639 -6.57 29.56 21.01
C GLU A 639 -5.24 30.33 20.91
N ALA A 640 -4.18 29.67 20.42
CA ALA A 640 -2.90 30.31 20.20
C ALA A 640 -2.99 31.35 19.08
N LEU A 641 -3.69 31.04 17.99
CA LEU A 641 -3.93 32.00 16.89
C LEU A 641 -4.80 33.19 17.32
N GLU A 642 -5.80 32.94 18.16
CA GLU A 642 -6.63 34.04 18.71
C GLU A 642 -5.81 34.97 19.61
N SER A 643 -4.95 34.39 20.48
CA SER A 643 -4.02 35.17 21.31
C SER A 643 -3.03 35.98 20.49
N ALA A 644 -2.68 35.48 19.31
CA ALA A 644 -1.83 36.20 18.33
C ALA A 644 -2.59 37.17 17.42
N GLY A 645 -3.92 37.31 17.59
CA GLY A 645 -4.76 38.17 16.75
C GLY A 645 -4.97 37.67 15.32
N LYS A 646 -4.70 36.40 15.04
CA LYS A 646 -4.82 35.76 13.72
C LYS A 646 -6.15 35.05 13.50
N VAL A 647 -6.90 34.79 14.56
CA VAL A 647 -8.27 34.25 14.52
C VAL A 647 -9.21 35.27 15.19
N LYS A 648 -10.33 35.52 14.56
CA LYS A 648 -11.43 36.28 15.13
C LYS A 648 -12.63 35.37 15.33
N MET A 649 -13.16 35.31 16.56
CA MET A 649 -14.37 34.57 16.92
C MET A 649 -15.44 35.55 17.36
N GLU A 650 -16.57 35.60 16.66
CA GLU A 650 -17.71 36.50 16.93
C GLU A 650 -18.97 35.70 17.17
N GLY A 651 -19.59 35.89 18.33
CA GLY A 651 -20.80 35.18 18.78
C GLY A 651 -20.57 34.28 20.01
N ASP A 652 -21.36 33.23 20.14
CA ASP A 652 -21.26 32.31 21.27
C ASP A 652 -20.14 31.29 21.08
N ARG A 653 -19.02 31.55 21.74
CA ARG A 653 -17.83 30.67 21.72
C ARG A 653 -18.10 29.26 22.25
N SER A 654 -19.19 29.05 22.99
CA SER A 654 -19.55 27.72 23.49
C SER A 654 -19.77 26.71 22.34
N ALA A 655 -20.14 27.16 21.13
CA ALA A 655 -20.27 26.32 19.95
C ALA A 655 -18.93 25.66 19.57
N TYR A 656 -17.82 26.43 19.55
CA TYR A 656 -16.48 25.90 19.32
C TYR A 656 -16.06 24.91 20.41
N ASN A 657 -16.25 25.25 21.68
CA ASN A 657 -15.89 24.37 22.80
C ASN A 657 -16.70 23.07 22.79
N LYS A 658 -17.99 23.14 22.43
CA LYS A 658 -18.85 21.96 22.26
C LYS A 658 -18.33 21.07 21.13
N LEU A 659 -18.04 21.62 19.95
CA LEU A 659 -17.47 20.87 18.84
C LEU A 659 -16.15 20.20 19.26
N LYS A 660 -15.23 20.94 19.84
CA LYS A 660 -13.92 20.45 20.30
C LYS A 660 -14.08 19.28 21.28
N SER A 661 -15.04 19.33 22.20
CA SER A 661 -15.27 18.27 23.19
C SER A 661 -15.81 16.96 22.61
N THR A 662 -16.35 16.97 21.40
CA THR A 662 -16.86 15.78 20.71
C THR A 662 -15.79 15.05 19.91
N LEU A 663 -14.68 15.72 19.56
CA LEU A 663 -13.65 15.15 18.72
C LEU A 663 -12.87 14.05 19.45
N VAL A 664 -12.61 12.96 18.75
CA VAL A 664 -11.83 11.83 19.23
C VAL A 664 -10.56 11.67 18.39
N ARG A 665 -9.53 11.17 19.04
CA ARG A 665 -8.26 10.88 18.43
C ARG A 665 -8.25 9.40 18.02
N PHE A 666 -7.87 9.14 16.78
CA PHE A 666 -7.65 7.79 16.29
C PHE A 666 -6.19 7.38 16.48
N THR A 667 -5.95 6.14 16.93
CA THR A 667 -4.63 5.53 17.05
C THR A 667 -4.59 4.22 16.26
N PRO A 668 -3.46 3.89 15.59
CA PRO A 668 -3.36 2.69 14.76
C PRO A 668 -3.00 1.42 15.55
N ASP A 669 -3.08 1.45 16.88
CA ASP A 669 -2.72 0.36 17.78
C ASP A 669 -3.92 -0.54 18.19
N PHE A 670 -5.05 -0.42 17.51
CA PHE A 670 -6.21 -1.26 17.80
C PHE A 670 -6.01 -2.71 17.35
N GLU A 671 -6.64 -3.65 18.06
CA GLU A 671 -6.57 -5.07 17.76
C GLU A 671 -7.18 -5.40 16.39
N ILE A 672 -6.43 -6.18 15.59
CA ILE A 672 -6.98 -6.92 14.46
C ILE A 672 -7.30 -8.35 14.90
N ILE A 673 -6.39 -8.98 15.63
CA ILE A 673 -6.58 -10.29 16.24
C ILE A 673 -6.83 -10.08 17.75
N PRO A 674 -7.87 -10.69 18.36
CA PRO A 674 -8.19 -10.46 19.75
C PRO A 674 -7.08 -10.89 20.71
N GLY A 675 -6.95 -10.17 21.82
CA GLY A 675 -5.99 -10.46 22.90
C GLY A 675 -4.57 -10.02 22.60
N THR A 676 -4.33 -9.25 21.54
CA THR A 676 -2.98 -8.79 21.20
C THR A 676 -2.57 -7.56 22.00
N THR A 677 -3.46 -6.65 22.36
CA THR A 677 -3.33 -5.66 23.47
C THR A 677 -4.61 -4.85 23.70
N ASN A 678 -4.72 -3.66 23.11
CA ASN A 678 -5.84 -2.74 23.35
C ASN A 678 -7.12 -3.23 22.65
N ALA A 679 -8.19 -3.37 23.42
CA ALA A 679 -9.46 -3.81 22.87
C ALA A 679 -10.01 -2.78 21.87
N ARG A 680 -10.58 -3.27 20.78
CA ARG A 680 -11.41 -2.43 19.92
C ARG A 680 -12.55 -1.84 20.72
N PRO A 681 -13.05 -0.62 20.40
CA PRO A 681 -14.28 -0.14 20.95
C PRO A 681 -15.38 -1.20 20.79
N THR A 682 -15.95 -1.66 21.87
CA THR A 682 -17.11 -2.56 21.83
C THR A 682 -18.32 -1.76 21.39
N PRO A 683 -19.15 -2.26 20.48
CA PRO A 683 -20.50 -1.72 20.31
C PRO A 683 -21.19 -1.70 21.67
N ALA A 684 -21.86 -0.61 21.99
CA ALA A 684 -22.64 -0.57 23.24
C ALA A 684 -23.67 -1.70 23.22
N SER A 685 -23.56 -2.62 24.16
CA SER A 685 -24.67 -3.54 24.42
C SER A 685 -25.89 -2.70 24.78
N VAL A 686 -27.02 -3.01 24.20
CA VAL A 686 -28.31 -2.38 24.51
C VAL A 686 -28.75 -2.86 25.89
N THR A 687 -28.00 -2.57 26.93
CA THR A 687 -28.41 -2.75 28.31
C THR A 687 -28.14 -1.44 29.05
N SER A 688 -29.24 -0.80 29.42
CA SER A 688 -29.26 0.36 30.26
C SER A 688 -28.60 0.09 31.61
N THR A 689 -27.46 0.72 31.89
CA THR A 689 -26.98 0.97 33.24
C THR A 689 -26.28 2.31 33.31
N SER A 690 -26.56 3.03 34.35
CA SER A 690 -26.20 4.41 34.65
C SER A 690 -24.69 4.71 34.61
N PRO A 691 -24.29 5.96 34.39
CA PRO A 691 -22.88 6.32 34.16
C PRO A 691 -22.08 6.33 35.46
N SER A 692 -20.93 5.66 35.44
CA SER A 692 -19.90 5.86 36.45
C SER A 692 -18.95 6.98 35.96
N THR A 693 -18.90 8.02 36.77
CA THR A 693 -18.03 9.19 36.55
C THR A 693 -16.62 8.90 37.07
N THR A 694 -15.66 8.76 36.17
CA THR A 694 -14.26 9.21 36.36
C THR A 694 -13.56 9.28 35.00
N ALA A 695 -13.35 10.48 34.50
CA ALA A 695 -12.54 10.74 33.35
C ALA A 695 -11.08 11.02 33.78
N PRO A 696 -10.07 10.52 33.08
CA PRO A 696 -8.73 11.04 33.21
C PRO A 696 -8.62 12.39 32.50
N THR A 697 -8.08 13.36 33.20
CA THR A 697 -7.74 14.67 32.63
C THR A 697 -6.44 14.55 31.85
N ASP A 698 -6.53 14.51 30.53
CA ASP A 698 -5.40 14.74 29.64
C ASP A 698 -5.71 15.97 28.75
N ASN A 699 -4.82 16.96 28.80
CA ASN A 699 -5.01 18.29 28.25
C ASN A 699 -4.57 18.46 26.79
N SER A 700 -4.29 17.40 26.05
CA SER A 700 -3.89 17.47 24.63
C SER A 700 -5.07 17.14 23.71
N ASN A 701 -5.97 18.11 23.48
CA ASN A 701 -7.15 17.95 22.64
C ASN A 701 -6.97 18.50 21.22
N ASN A 702 -5.86 18.19 20.54
CA ASN A 702 -5.72 18.46 19.14
C ASN A 702 -5.96 17.19 18.30
N PRO A 703 -7.10 17.06 17.58
CA PRO A 703 -7.39 15.87 16.81
C PRO A 703 -6.44 15.68 15.60
N PHE A 704 -5.62 16.67 15.28
CA PHE A 704 -4.70 16.66 14.14
C PHE A 704 -3.25 16.35 14.52
N GLU A 705 -2.89 16.37 15.81
CA GLU A 705 -1.55 16.05 16.29
C GLU A 705 -1.08 14.64 15.87
N TYR A 706 -2.03 13.79 15.48
CA TYR A 706 -1.81 12.39 15.04
C TYR A 706 -1.91 12.13 13.56
N VAL A 707 -2.46 13.05 12.83
CA VAL A 707 -2.46 12.95 11.36
C VAL A 707 -1.06 13.28 10.84
N ILE A 708 -0.22 14.00 11.62
CA ILE A 708 0.89 14.71 11.03
C ILE A 708 2.28 14.49 11.66
N TYR A 709 2.47 14.37 12.99
CA TYR A 709 3.83 14.24 13.56
C TYR A 709 3.90 13.45 14.89
N PRO A 710 4.99 12.70 15.17
CA PRO A 710 5.42 12.43 16.53
C PRO A 710 6.01 13.73 17.12
N SER A 711 5.70 14.05 18.37
CA SER A 711 6.49 15.02 19.14
C SER A 711 7.94 14.51 19.17
N GLU A 712 8.89 15.40 18.88
CA GLU A 712 10.29 15.19 19.26
C GLU A 712 10.37 15.22 20.78
N GLU A 713 10.20 14.09 21.44
CA GLU A 713 10.68 13.83 22.81
C GLU A 713 10.45 12.33 23.08
N ASP A 714 11.58 11.64 23.14
CA ASP A 714 12.06 10.34 23.58
C ASP A 714 12.62 9.43 22.47
#